data_2c7450650be49a20e7135309a6ede4a0
#
_entry.id   2c7450650be49a20e7135309a6ede4a0
#
_cell.length_a   1.000
_cell.length_b   1.000
_cell.length_c   1.000
_cell.angle_alpha   90.00
_cell.angle_beta   90.00
_cell.angle_gamma   90.00
#
_symmetry.space_group_name_H-M   'P 1'
#
loop_
_entity.id
_entity.type
_entity.pdbx_description
1 polymer ?
#
loop_
_entity_poly.entity_id
_entity_poly.type
_entity_poly.pdbx_seq_one_letter_code
_entity_poly.pdbx_strand_id
1 'polypeptide(L)'
;MAGMLAPYRVLDFTDHRGELGPMLMGDLGADVIRVELPEGTPARRMPPFAPVEGADPVSLSFVAFNRNKRSIVLEPQSTHDGEALAELIRRADFIFESARPSLLSRYGVTFERARELNPQIVFTRLTPFGDDGPWADLNASDLVIAALGGPVALQGQPDRAPVRLSVPQVWRHAGAEAVAGALVAHARVRAGGGAQFVDVSAQACMTWTMLNAMDAHAIQGFDFERGSDVARLEILHPVADGYLIAIPHSKVMRPMTERLIEEGIAQPWLRDVDWLVYDQNIQDPEQQPLCLAESIRMLRTLFMRYPRQHWFEFGLERRITLAPVNSLEELLAFDHLEERQYWLRQPAAGMASVRFPGLWAKTLTSPLRVTRDAPALDQHGDEIRAALKQPLSAQFTPANAGAQPLPFAGVKVTDFAWVGVGPISSKYLADHGATVVRVESENRPDVLRANGPYKDAQAGWNRSQFFGDFNTSKLSLALDLKSQHAIDIAKRLITDSDVFIESFAPGAIARMGLGYDVVSKLNPGIIMLSTCLMGQTGPASRMAGYGYHAAAIGGFYEITGWADRHPTGPWVAYTDTIAPRFVSILLAAALDHRRRTGEGCYLDVAQIETALHFLAPELLDLEINGFAARRNGNRARWTAPEGIYPCSAPDTWCAIAVQDESQWRALCGALGREDWLHDETLAAVSGRQSVHDALDQGIAAWTSVRTSREVMDILQAAGVSAGVVQRSSELLADPQYAHRRFYRWFDHPEMGNIPYAGHQFAIGGYDSGPRSPAPCLGEHSYEVLTELIGLDAEEVSRAYGEGLIV
;
A
#
# COMPACT_ATOMS: atom_id res chain seq x y z
N MET A 1 -16.20 1.33 -24.79
CA MET A 1 -15.75 0.01 -24.33
C MET A 1 -16.19 -0.12 -22.86
N ALA A 2 -16.65 -1.27 -22.44
CA ALA A 2 -17.02 -1.54 -21.05
C ALA A 2 -15.72 -1.64 -20.20
N GLY A 3 -15.80 -1.30 -18.91
CA GLY A 3 -14.68 -1.48 -17.98
C GLY A 3 -14.38 -2.97 -17.72
N MET A 4 -13.22 -3.26 -17.14
CA MET A 4 -12.77 -4.65 -16.88
C MET A 4 -13.75 -5.40 -15.98
N LEU A 5 -14.39 -4.74 -15.00
CA LEU A 5 -15.37 -5.32 -14.08
C LEU A 5 -16.83 -4.98 -14.43
N ALA A 6 -17.09 -4.48 -15.65
CA ALA A 6 -18.42 -4.02 -16.06
C ALA A 6 -19.59 -5.01 -15.88
N PRO A 7 -19.42 -6.35 -15.96
CA PRO A 7 -20.53 -7.26 -15.70
C PRO A 7 -20.87 -7.45 -14.23
N TYR A 8 -20.02 -6.99 -13.31
CA TYR A 8 -20.15 -7.33 -11.88
C TYR A 8 -20.86 -6.24 -11.08
N ARG A 9 -21.60 -6.70 -10.06
CA ARG A 9 -22.30 -5.85 -9.09
C ARG A 9 -21.70 -5.99 -7.71
N VAL A 10 -21.48 -4.84 -7.07
CA VAL A 10 -20.94 -4.71 -5.72
C VAL A 10 -21.99 -4.09 -4.81
N LEU A 11 -22.24 -4.69 -3.66
CA LEU A 11 -22.99 -4.09 -2.57
C LEU A 11 -22.02 -3.53 -1.55
N ASP A 12 -22.07 -2.23 -1.33
CA ASP A 12 -21.18 -1.50 -0.42
C ASP A 12 -21.92 -1.13 0.86
N PHE A 13 -21.57 -1.83 1.96
CA PHE A 13 -22.02 -1.56 3.33
C PHE A 13 -20.90 -0.99 4.20
N THR A 14 -19.82 -0.50 3.59
CA THR A 14 -18.69 0.06 4.34
C THR A 14 -19.10 1.39 4.99
N ASP A 15 -18.44 1.72 6.09
CA ASP A 15 -18.38 3.09 6.61
C ASP A 15 -17.05 3.76 6.16
N HIS A 16 -16.66 4.86 6.81
CA HIS A 16 -15.40 5.57 6.51
C HIS A 16 -14.14 4.67 6.54
N ARG A 17 -14.24 3.45 7.05
CA ARG A 17 -13.14 2.49 7.18
C ARG A 17 -12.88 1.65 5.94
N GLY A 18 -13.70 1.70 4.91
CA GLY A 18 -13.51 0.83 3.75
C GLY A 18 -13.91 1.41 2.40
N GLU A 19 -14.41 2.65 2.35
CA GLU A 19 -15.05 3.25 1.17
C GLU A 19 -14.18 3.30 -0.08
N LEU A 20 -12.85 3.43 0.07
CA LEU A 20 -11.91 3.42 -1.04
C LEU A 20 -12.02 2.13 -1.86
N GLY A 21 -12.20 0.98 -1.23
CA GLY A 21 -12.24 -0.31 -1.92
C GLY A 21 -13.33 -0.39 -2.99
N PRO A 22 -14.62 -0.32 -2.65
CA PRO A 22 -15.70 -0.34 -3.63
C PRO A 22 -15.59 0.77 -4.70
N MET A 23 -15.02 1.95 -4.37
CA MET A 23 -14.74 2.99 -5.37
C MET A 23 -13.76 2.50 -6.43
N LEU A 24 -12.67 1.81 -6.05
CA LEU A 24 -11.70 1.27 -7.02
C LEU A 24 -12.35 0.25 -7.96
N MET A 25 -13.29 -0.55 -7.46
CA MET A 25 -14.07 -1.46 -8.32
C MET A 25 -15.00 -0.70 -9.28
N GLY A 26 -15.60 0.41 -8.83
CA GLY A 26 -16.38 1.32 -9.66
C GLY A 26 -15.54 1.96 -10.77
N ASP A 27 -14.33 2.37 -10.49
CA ASP A 27 -13.38 2.90 -11.49
C ASP A 27 -13.04 1.86 -12.57
N LEU A 28 -13.01 0.57 -12.21
CA LEU A 28 -12.85 -0.56 -13.13
C LEU A 28 -14.16 -0.95 -13.85
N GLY A 29 -15.28 -0.25 -13.58
CA GLY A 29 -16.53 -0.40 -14.29
C GLY A 29 -17.59 -1.29 -13.61
N ALA A 30 -17.37 -1.76 -12.38
CA ALA A 30 -18.39 -2.48 -11.64
C ALA A 30 -19.59 -1.57 -11.28
N ASP A 31 -20.78 -2.15 -11.23
CA ASP A 31 -22.01 -1.49 -10.74
C ASP A 31 -22.01 -1.51 -9.21
N VAL A 32 -21.55 -0.42 -8.58
CA VAL A 32 -21.46 -0.32 -7.13
C VAL A 32 -22.71 0.32 -6.55
N ILE A 33 -23.42 -0.42 -5.70
CA ILE A 33 -24.60 0.03 -4.97
C ILE A 33 -24.24 0.19 -3.50
N ARG A 34 -24.22 1.44 -3.04
CA ARG A 34 -24.07 1.76 -1.63
C ARG A 34 -25.42 1.66 -0.93
N VAL A 35 -25.50 0.76 0.03
CA VAL A 35 -26.70 0.55 0.85
C VAL A 35 -26.56 1.32 2.14
N GLU A 36 -27.51 2.20 2.42
CA GLU A 36 -27.48 3.11 3.56
C GLU A 36 -28.74 3.01 4.42
N LEU A 37 -28.63 3.43 5.66
CA LEU A 37 -29.78 3.64 6.56
C LEU A 37 -30.47 4.97 6.23
N PRO A 38 -31.70 5.21 6.71
CA PRO A 38 -32.39 6.50 6.53
C PRO A 38 -31.58 7.72 6.97
N GLU A 39 -30.78 7.60 8.04
CA GLU A 39 -29.87 8.63 8.53
C GLU A 39 -28.56 8.71 7.75
N GLY A 40 -28.36 7.89 6.74
CA GLY A 40 -27.13 7.76 5.98
C GLY A 40 -26.03 7.00 6.76
N THR A 41 -24.94 6.68 6.06
CA THR A 41 -23.76 6.08 6.67
C THR A 41 -23.00 7.09 7.56
N PRO A 42 -22.31 6.63 8.61
CA PRO A 42 -21.41 7.48 9.39
C PRO A 42 -20.36 8.24 8.56
N ALA A 43 -19.94 7.69 7.44
CA ALA A 43 -18.99 8.33 6.53
C ALA A 43 -19.44 9.70 6.02
N ARG A 44 -20.75 9.93 5.85
CA ARG A 44 -21.28 11.25 5.46
C ARG A 44 -21.05 12.32 6.52
N ARG A 45 -20.74 11.92 7.74
CA ARG A 45 -20.50 12.79 8.90
C ARG A 45 -19.05 12.78 9.38
N MET A 46 -18.12 12.30 8.54
CA MET A 46 -16.69 12.31 8.85
C MET A 46 -16.02 13.56 8.30
N PRO A 47 -15.13 14.19 9.10
CA PRO A 47 -14.35 15.32 8.62
C PRO A 47 -13.27 14.90 7.59
N PRO A 48 -12.68 15.89 6.88
CA PRO A 48 -12.96 17.31 6.91
C PRO A 48 -14.29 17.68 6.25
N PHE A 49 -14.84 18.84 6.56
CA PHE A 49 -16.12 19.30 6.02
C PHE A 49 -15.93 20.53 5.13
N ALA A 50 -16.69 20.57 4.05
CA ALA A 50 -16.87 21.77 3.25
C ALA A 50 -18.18 22.47 3.63
N PRO A 51 -18.18 23.80 3.90
CA PRO A 51 -19.40 24.55 4.07
C PRO A 51 -20.15 24.65 2.73
N VAL A 52 -21.46 24.52 2.77
CA VAL A 52 -22.34 24.70 1.61
C VAL A 52 -23.41 25.73 1.98
N GLU A 53 -23.57 26.77 1.17
CA GLU A 53 -24.53 27.84 1.45
C GLU A 53 -25.99 27.30 1.47
N GLY A 54 -26.67 27.49 2.59
CA GLY A 54 -28.07 27.06 2.76
C GLY A 54 -28.28 25.54 2.94
N ALA A 55 -27.23 24.76 3.15
CA ALA A 55 -27.29 23.32 3.37
C ALA A 55 -26.34 22.88 4.49
N ASP A 56 -26.46 21.63 4.96
CA ASP A 56 -25.53 21.02 5.88
C ASP A 56 -24.13 20.90 5.26
N PRO A 57 -23.06 21.00 6.08
CA PRO A 57 -21.69 20.79 5.61
C PRO A 57 -21.49 19.41 5.00
N VAL A 58 -20.76 19.33 3.90
CA VAL A 58 -20.48 18.08 3.17
C VAL A 58 -19.16 17.47 3.62
N SER A 59 -19.18 16.19 3.93
CA SER A 59 -17.96 15.41 4.25
C SER A 59 -17.07 15.27 3.01
N LEU A 60 -15.87 15.82 3.05
CA LEU A 60 -14.89 15.68 1.98
C LEU A 60 -14.29 14.26 1.92
N SER A 61 -14.25 13.56 3.05
CA SER A 61 -13.89 12.14 3.07
C SER A 61 -14.88 11.30 2.28
N PHE A 62 -16.19 11.54 2.48
CA PHE A 62 -17.22 10.86 1.71
C PHE A 62 -17.11 11.18 0.20
N VAL A 63 -16.98 12.47 -0.13
CA VAL A 63 -16.85 12.91 -1.53
C VAL A 63 -15.63 12.28 -2.21
N ALA A 64 -14.50 12.19 -1.49
CA ALA A 64 -13.25 11.63 -2.00
C ALA A 64 -13.36 10.16 -2.42
N PHE A 65 -14.17 9.33 -1.73
CA PHE A 65 -14.14 7.87 -1.87
C PHE A 65 -15.48 7.26 -2.34
N ASN A 66 -16.44 8.06 -2.83
CA ASN A 66 -17.74 7.54 -3.24
C ASN A 66 -18.13 7.82 -4.69
N ARG A 67 -17.22 8.30 -5.54
CA ARG A 67 -17.46 8.38 -6.99
C ARG A 67 -17.78 7.00 -7.56
N ASN A 68 -18.46 6.96 -8.68
CA ASN A 68 -18.92 5.74 -9.38
C ASN A 68 -19.87 4.84 -8.57
N LYS A 69 -20.39 5.31 -7.44
CA LYS A 69 -21.38 4.57 -6.64
C LYS A 69 -22.79 5.09 -6.87
N ARG A 70 -23.79 4.23 -6.70
CA ARG A 70 -25.21 4.56 -6.61
C ARG A 70 -25.66 4.37 -5.17
N SER A 71 -26.53 5.24 -4.64
CA SER A 71 -27.04 5.13 -3.26
C SER A 71 -28.48 4.70 -3.25
N ILE A 72 -28.79 3.75 -2.34
CA ILE A 72 -30.15 3.35 -1.98
C ILE A 72 -30.25 3.33 -0.44
N VAL A 73 -31.36 3.85 0.08
CA VAL A 73 -31.73 3.75 1.49
C VAL A 73 -32.65 2.53 1.68
N LEU A 74 -32.30 1.68 2.64
CA LEU A 74 -33.15 0.57 3.09
C LEU A 74 -33.35 0.68 4.60
N GLU A 75 -34.59 0.43 5.07
CA GLU A 75 -34.95 0.45 6.49
C GLU A 75 -34.89 -0.98 7.08
N PRO A 76 -34.03 -1.27 8.08
CA PRO A 76 -33.86 -2.62 8.61
C PRO A 76 -35.14 -3.29 9.15
N GLN A 77 -36.08 -2.50 9.70
CA GLN A 77 -37.33 -3.01 10.22
C GLN A 77 -38.45 -3.18 9.16
N SER A 78 -38.20 -2.70 7.93
CA SER A 78 -39.13 -2.80 6.81
C SER A 78 -39.06 -4.19 6.14
N THR A 79 -40.13 -4.95 6.18
CA THR A 79 -40.22 -6.24 5.44
C THR A 79 -39.96 -6.05 3.96
N HIS A 80 -40.49 -4.98 3.37
CA HIS A 80 -40.31 -4.65 1.95
C HIS A 80 -38.83 -4.39 1.62
N ASP A 81 -38.14 -3.64 2.45
CA ASP A 81 -36.73 -3.34 2.23
C ASP A 81 -35.85 -4.57 2.54
N GLY A 82 -36.25 -5.43 3.47
CA GLY A 82 -35.63 -6.74 3.69
C GLY A 82 -35.73 -7.65 2.46
N GLU A 83 -36.86 -7.67 1.79
CA GLU A 83 -37.06 -8.39 0.51
C GLU A 83 -36.18 -7.77 -0.60
N ALA A 84 -36.15 -6.44 -0.69
CA ALA A 84 -35.29 -5.73 -1.66
C ALA A 84 -33.82 -6.04 -1.42
N LEU A 85 -33.35 -6.07 -0.17
CA LEU A 85 -31.98 -6.45 0.18
C LEU A 85 -31.68 -7.90 -0.23
N ALA A 86 -32.58 -8.84 0.07
CA ALA A 86 -32.37 -10.23 -0.32
C ALA A 86 -32.27 -10.37 -1.85
N GLU A 87 -33.06 -9.59 -2.61
CA GLU A 87 -32.99 -9.57 -4.07
C GLU A 87 -31.71 -8.91 -4.59
N LEU A 88 -31.21 -7.86 -3.94
CA LEU A 88 -29.89 -7.27 -4.23
C LEU A 88 -28.78 -8.30 -4.05
N ILE A 89 -28.80 -9.05 -2.94
CA ILE A 89 -27.79 -10.10 -2.65
C ILE A 89 -27.81 -11.20 -3.72
N ARG A 90 -29.00 -11.65 -4.17
CA ARG A 90 -29.12 -12.64 -5.25
C ARG A 90 -28.48 -12.19 -6.55
N ARG A 91 -28.38 -10.89 -6.78
CA ARG A 91 -27.89 -10.25 -8.01
C ARG A 91 -26.47 -9.72 -7.88
N ALA A 92 -25.88 -9.78 -6.69
CA ALA A 92 -24.55 -9.27 -6.44
C ALA A 92 -23.47 -10.33 -6.68
N ASP A 93 -22.28 -9.87 -7.08
CA ASP A 93 -21.08 -10.70 -7.12
C ASP A 93 -20.22 -10.47 -5.87
N PHE A 94 -20.30 -9.28 -5.30
CA PHE A 94 -19.51 -8.87 -4.15
C PHE A 94 -20.35 -8.15 -3.11
N ILE A 95 -20.02 -8.39 -1.84
CA ILE A 95 -20.46 -7.61 -0.68
C ILE A 95 -19.22 -7.13 0.05
N PHE A 96 -19.18 -5.84 0.40
CA PHE A 96 -18.17 -5.25 1.26
C PHE A 96 -18.81 -4.66 2.50
N GLU A 97 -18.26 -4.99 3.66
CA GLU A 97 -18.63 -4.36 4.93
C GLU A 97 -17.37 -4.02 5.76
N SER A 98 -17.51 -3.01 6.60
CA SER A 98 -16.51 -2.62 7.59
C SER A 98 -17.20 -2.38 8.93
N ALA A 99 -16.52 -2.57 10.01
CA ALA A 99 -17.02 -2.44 11.37
C ALA A 99 -17.52 -3.73 12.03
N ARG A 100 -17.49 -3.67 13.35
CA ARG A 100 -18.15 -4.60 14.27
C ARG A 100 -18.87 -3.79 15.36
N PRO A 101 -20.19 -3.99 15.57
CA PRO A 101 -21.08 -4.78 14.71
C PRO A 101 -21.24 -4.17 13.31
N SER A 102 -21.41 -5.02 12.29
CA SER A 102 -21.54 -4.57 10.93
C SER A 102 -22.94 -3.97 10.64
N LEU A 103 -23.01 -3.13 9.60
CA LEU A 103 -24.32 -2.61 9.16
C LEU A 103 -25.26 -3.74 8.71
N LEU A 104 -24.72 -4.77 8.05
CA LEU A 104 -25.53 -5.93 7.61
C LEU A 104 -26.16 -6.69 8.78
N SER A 105 -25.53 -6.72 9.96
CA SER A 105 -26.11 -7.35 11.14
C SER A 105 -27.46 -6.72 11.56
N ARG A 106 -27.67 -5.42 11.28
CA ARG A 106 -28.95 -4.74 11.52
C ARG A 106 -30.08 -5.26 10.65
N TYR A 107 -29.77 -5.85 9.51
CA TYR A 107 -30.72 -6.51 8.61
C TYR A 107 -30.81 -8.03 8.84
N GLY A 108 -30.10 -8.57 9.85
CA GLY A 108 -30.04 -10.02 10.12
C GLY A 108 -29.29 -10.81 9.03
N VAL A 109 -28.44 -10.15 8.24
CA VAL A 109 -27.67 -10.81 7.17
C VAL A 109 -26.27 -11.14 7.67
N THR A 110 -25.94 -12.44 7.66
CA THR A 110 -24.60 -12.99 7.87
C THR A 110 -24.02 -13.52 6.56
N PHE A 111 -22.76 -13.95 6.57
CA PHE A 111 -22.18 -14.64 5.40
C PHE A 111 -22.97 -15.89 5.03
N GLU A 112 -23.39 -16.70 6.00
CA GLU A 112 -24.18 -17.92 5.78
C GLU A 112 -25.50 -17.57 5.07
N ARG A 113 -26.19 -16.51 5.53
CA ARG A 113 -27.43 -16.07 4.89
C ARG A 113 -27.17 -15.52 3.47
N ALA A 114 -26.12 -14.78 3.27
CA ALA A 114 -25.74 -14.29 1.94
C ALA A 114 -25.40 -15.44 0.98
N ARG A 115 -24.71 -16.48 1.45
CA ARG A 115 -24.37 -17.68 0.69
C ARG A 115 -25.60 -18.53 0.33
N GLU A 116 -26.59 -18.61 1.23
CA GLU A 116 -27.88 -19.26 0.91
C GLU A 116 -28.63 -18.56 -0.22
N LEU A 117 -28.61 -17.21 -0.21
CA LEU A 117 -29.24 -16.39 -1.25
C LEU A 117 -28.49 -16.43 -2.57
N ASN A 118 -27.15 -16.45 -2.49
CA ASN A 118 -26.25 -16.47 -3.64
C ASN A 118 -25.02 -17.36 -3.38
N PRO A 119 -25.00 -18.61 -3.87
CA PRO A 119 -23.91 -19.56 -3.68
C PRO A 119 -22.58 -19.17 -4.33
N GLN A 120 -22.50 -18.05 -5.03
CA GLN A 120 -21.29 -17.56 -5.69
C GLN A 120 -20.83 -16.21 -5.15
N ILE A 121 -21.42 -15.73 -4.06
CA ILE A 121 -21.09 -14.43 -3.47
C ILE A 121 -19.65 -14.41 -2.92
N VAL A 122 -18.95 -13.32 -3.18
CA VAL A 122 -17.72 -12.94 -2.43
C VAL A 122 -18.13 -11.95 -1.36
N PHE A 123 -17.96 -12.34 -0.10
CA PHE A 123 -18.32 -11.53 1.06
C PHE A 123 -17.04 -11.07 1.75
N THR A 124 -16.76 -9.78 1.70
CA THR A 124 -15.52 -9.20 2.24
C THR A 124 -15.82 -8.36 3.48
N ARG A 125 -15.22 -8.74 4.59
CA ARG A 125 -15.29 -8.00 5.86
C ARG A 125 -13.94 -7.41 6.21
N LEU A 126 -13.94 -6.12 6.52
CA LEU A 126 -12.77 -5.36 6.92
C LEU A 126 -12.90 -4.94 8.37
N THR A 127 -11.95 -5.35 9.21
CA THR A 127 -11.94 -5.06 10.63
C THR A 127 -10.54 -4.60 11.10
N PRO A 128 -10.42 -4.04 12.30
CA PRO A 128 -9.12 -3.64 12.83
C PRO A 128 -8.09 -4.77 12.88
N PHE A 129 -8.49 -5.97 13.36
CA PHE A 129 -7.57 -7.07 13.68
C PHE A 129 -7.92 -8.40 13.00
N GLY A 130 -9.00 -8.45 12.24
CA GLY A 130 -9.60 -9.67 11.69
C GLY A 130 -10.93 -10.00 12.38
N ASP A 131 -11.68 -10.92 11.77
CA ASP A 131 -13.04 -11.28 12.18
C ASP A 131 -13.06 -12.08 13.50
N ASP A 132 -11.99 -12.78 13.82
CA ASP A 132 -11.84 -13.61 15.00
C ASP A 132 -10.44 -13.48 15.64
N GLY A 133 -10.25 -14.18 16.77
CA GLY A 133 -8.99 -14.19 17.51
C GLY A 133 -9.00 -13.29 18.75
N PRO A 134 -7.90 -13.32 19.52
CA PRO A 134 -7.85 -12.67 20.85
C PRO A 134 -8.03 -11.16 20.84
N TRP A 135 -7.77 -10.49 19.71
CA TRP A 135 -7.88 -9.03 19.60
C TRP A 135 -9.05 -8.57 18.72
N ALA A 136 -9.88 -9.48 18.24
CA ALA A 136 -10.97 -9.15 17.32
C ALA A 136 -11.93 -8.06 17.86
N ASP A 137 -12.15 -8.01 19.18
CA ASP A 137 -13.08 -7.09 19.82
C ASP A 137 -12.41 -5.87 20.49
N LEU A 138 -11.10 -5.67 20.31
CA LEU A 138 -10.41 -4.50 20.85
C LEU A 138 -10.89 -3.20 20.19
N ASN A 139 -10.98 -2.14 20.99
CA ASN A 139 -11.23 -0.79 20.46
C ASN A 139 -10.02 -0.30 19.68
N ALA A 140 -10.26 0.29 18.52
CA ALA A 140 -9.20 0.69 17.63
C ALA A 140 -9.46 2.05 16.97
N SER A 141 -8.40 2.81 16.83
CA SER A 141 -8.33 4.02 16.01
C SER A 141 -7.27 3.85 14.92
N ASP A 142 -7.19 4.78 13.98
CA ASP A 142 -6.12 4.80 12.98
C ASP A 142 -4.73 4.74 13.64
N LEU A 143 -4.47 5.60 14.66
CA LEU A 143 -3.22 5.62 15.41
C LEU A 143 -2.94 4.29 16.13
N VAL A 144 -3.94 3.72 16.79
CA VAL A 144 -3.78 2.49 17.59
C VAL A 144 -3.48 1.29 16.69
N ILE A 145 -4.15 1.17 15.55
CA ILE A 145 -3.87 0.11 14.59
C ILE A 145 -2.46 0.27 13.98
N ALA A 146 -2.06 1.49 13.62
CA ALA A 146 -0.72 1.76 13.12
C ALA A 146 0.37 1.42 14.15
N ALA A 147 0.12 1.68 15.43
CA ALA A 147 1.02 1.32 16.52
C ALA A 147 1.13 -0.20 16.69
N LEU A 148 0.00 -0.90 16.77
CA LEU A 148 -0.06 -2.36 16.87
C LEU A 148 0.41 -3.08 15.60
N GLY A 149 0.38 -2.42 14.45
CA GLY A 149 0.92 -2.94 13.19
C GLY A 149 2.42 -2.72 13.01
N GLY A 150 3.06 -1.91 13.85
CA GLY A 150 4.51 -1.76 13.94
C GLY A 150 5.15 -0.55 13.26
N PRO A 151 4.66 0.04 12.15
CA PRO A 151 5.42 1.07 11.43
C PRO A 151 5.68 2.34 12.27
N VAL A 152 4.83 2.62 13.24
CA VAL A 152 4.98 3.78 14.13
C VAL A 152 6.26 3.68 14.96
N ALA A 153 6.67 2.49 15.40
CA ALA A 153 7.90 2.29 16.17
C ALA A 153 9.15 2.79 15.42
N LEU A 154 9.09 2.83 14.12
CA LEU A 154 10.20 3.15 13.23
C LEU A 154 10.25 4.62 12.79
N GLN A 155 9.18 5.39 13.05
CA GLN A 155 9.03 6.77 12.56
C GLN A 155 9.27 7.81 13.65
N GLY A 156 9.95 8.88 13.29
CA GLY A 156 10.26 10.00 14.20
C GLY A 156 11.72 10.08 14.58
N GLN A 157 12.05 11.10 15.39
CA GLN A 157 13.40 11.29 15.95
C GLN A 157 13.59 10.43 17.20
N PRO A 158 14.82 9.92 17.47
CA PRO A 158 15.09 9.04 18.60
C PRO A 158 14.87 9.68 19.99
N ASP A 159 14.99 11.02 20.08
CA ASP A 159 14.89 11.79 21.33
C ASP A 159 13.43 12.16 21.72
N ARG A 160 12.43 11.75 20.94
CA ARG A 160 11.02 12.01 21.18
C ARG A 160 10.15 10.74 21.00
N ALA A 161 8.87 10.87 21.34
CA ALA A 161 7.91 9.82 21.02
C ALA A 161 7.89 9.50 19.52
N PRO A 162 7.67 8.23 19.13
CA PRO A 162 7.44 7.87 17.74
C PRO A 162 6.22 8.62 17.18
N VAL A 163 6.16 8.75 15.85
CA VAL A 163 5.09 9.49 15.18
C VAL A 163 4.44 8.63 14.09
N ARG A 164 3.16 8.89 13.84
CA ARG A 164 2.47 8.43 12.62
C ARG A 164 2.58 9.48 11.51
N LEU A 165 2.09 9.18 10.32
CA LEU A 165 1.67 10.22 9.38
C LEU A 165 0.54 11.02 10.06
N SER A 166 0.61 12.36 10.01
CA SER A 166 -0.33 13.22 10.73
C SER A 166 -1.77 13.21 10.16
N VAL A 167 -2.04 12.36 9.18
CA VAL A 167 -3.36 12.13 8.57
C VAL A 167 -3.67 10.64 8.53
N PRO A 168 -4.96 10.23 8.58
CA PRO A 168 -5.33 8.82 8.57
C PRO A 168 -4.83 8.07 7.33
N GLN A 169 -4.28 6.87 7.53
CA GLN A 169 -3.75 6.02 6.46
C GLN A 169 -4.26 4.58 6.51
N VAL A 170 -4.51 4.06 7.70
CA VAL A 170 -4.80 2.65 7.95
C VAL A 170 -5.95 2.14 7.11
N TRP A 171 -7.07 2.87 7.14
CA TRP A 171 -8.28 2.46 6.42
C TRP A 171 -8.17 2.57 4.90
N ARG A 172 -7.25 3.41 4.41
CA ARG A 172 -6.94 3.54 2.98
C ARG A 172 -6.15 2.32 2.50
N HIS A 173 -5.15 1.87 3.28
CA HIS A 173 -4.46 0.61 3.03
C HIS A 173 -5.42 -0.58 3.06
N ALA A 174 -6.21 -0.68 4.11
CA ALA A 174 -7.11 -1.81 4.31
C ALA A 174 -8.25 -1.85 3.29
N GLY A 175 -8.79 -0.69 2.86
CA GLY A 175 -9.81 -0.61 1.82
C GLY A 175 -9.31 -1.08 0.45
N ALA A 176 -8.09 -0.69 0.06
CA ALA A 176 -7.47 -1.19 -1.18
C ALA A 176 -7.19 -2.69 -1.09
N GLU A 177 -6.66 -3.16 0.05
CA GLU A 177 -6.38 -4.58 0.28
C GLU A 177 -7.64 -5.45 0.23
N ALA A 178 -8.76 -4.94 0.73
CA ALA A 178 -10.04 -5.62 0.69
C ALA A 178 -10.47 -5.98 -0.76
N VAL A 179 -10.19 -5.10 -1.72
CA VAL A 179 -10.47 -5.39 -3.13
C VAL A 179 -9.49 -6.42 -3.70
N ALA A 180 -8.20 -6.33 -3.37
CA ALA A 180 -7.24 -7.34 -3.80
C ALA A 180 -7.65 -8.74 -3.31
N GLY A 181 -7.99 -8.89 -2.03
CA GLY A 181 -8.51 -10.14 -1.46
C GLY A 181 -9.82 -10.59 -2.10
N ALA A 182 -10.76 -9.67 -2.34
CA ALA A 182 -12.03 -9.97 -2.99
C ALA A 182 -11.85 -10.50 -4.42
N LEU A 183 -10.94 -9.94 -5.21
CA LEU A 183 -10.69 -10.39 -6.57
C LEU A 183 -9.94 -11.73 -6.61
N VAL A 184 -9.04 -12.00 -5.67
CA VAL A 184 -8.43 -13.32 -5.46
C VAL A 184 -9.53 -14.36 -5.14
N ALA A 185 -10.42 -14.04 -4.21
CA ALA A 185 -11.56 -14.91 -3.87
C ALA A 185 -12.50 -15.12 -5.06
N HIS A 186 -12.77 -14.07 -5.84
CA HIS A 186 -13.59 -14.16 -7.04
C HIS A 186 -12.96 -15.08 -8.10
N ALA A 187 -11.65 -15.03 -8.30
CA ALA A 187 -10.97 -15.96 -9.20
C ALA A 187 -11.24 -17.42 -8.79
N ARG A 188 -11.27 -17.71 -7.48
CA ARG A 188 -11.63 -19.03 -6.95
C ARG A 188 -13.09 -19.38 -7.19
N VAL A 189 -14.03 -18.45 -7.00
CA VAL A 189 -15.46 -18.64 -7.35
C VAL A 189 -15.60 -19.01 -8.82
N ARG A 190 -14.92 -18.28 -9.71
CA ARG A 190 -14.93 -18.53 -11.15
C ARG A 190 -14.34 -19.90 -11.54
N ALA A 191 -13.45 -20.42 -10.75
CA ALA A 191 -12.87 -21.77 -10.92
C ALA A 191 -13.72 -22.90 -10.28
N GLY A 192 -14.86 -22.60 -9.64
CA GLY A 192 -15.78 -23.59 -9.08
C GLY A 192 -15.78 -23.68 -7.55
N GLY A 193 -15.10 -22.80 -6.86
CA GLY A 193 -14.92 -22.84 -5.40
C GLY A 193 -16.13 -22.41 -4.55
N GLY A 194 -17.24 -22.01 -5.17
CA GLY A 194 -18.45 -21.55 -4.46
C GLY A 194 -18.25 -20.22 -3.73
N ALA A 195 -19.21 -19.84 -2.88
CA ALA A 195 -19.17 -18.59 -2.11
C ALA A 195 -17.91 -18.49 -1.24
N GLN A 196 -17.34 -17.30 -1.15
CA GLN A 196 -16.10 -17.04 -0.42
C GLN A 196 -16.30 -15.95 0.64
N PHE A 197 -15.73 -16.17 1.84
CA PHE A 197 -15.59 -15.15 2.87
C PHE A 197 -14.16 -14.64 2.89
N VAL A 198 -13.98 -13.33 2.81
CA VAL A 198 -12.68 -12.66 2.83
C VAL A 198 -12.62 -11.81 4.10
N ASP A 199 -11.69 -12.17 4.98
CA ASP A 199 -11.45 -11.48 6.26
C ASP A 199 -10.17 -10.65 6.17
N VAL A 200 -10.31 -9.31 6.20
CA VAL A 200 -9.21 -8.35 6.05
C VAL A 200 -8.84 -7.74 7.40
N SER A 201 -7.57 -7.83 7.77
CA SER A 201 -7.01 -7.22 8.98
C SER A 201 -6.29 -5.91 8.65
N ALA A 202 -6.79 -4.80 9.19
CA ALA A 202 -6.13 -3.50 9.05
C ALA A 202 -4.75 -3.46 9.73
N GLN A 203 -4.57 -4.16 10.86
CA GLN A 203 -3.28 -4.34 11.52
C GLN A 203 -2.26 -4.97 10.57
N ALA A 204 -2.62 -6.08 9.91
CA ALA A 204 -1.74 -6.74 8.96
C ALA A 204 -1.40 -5.85 7.74
N CYS A 205 -2.35 -5.00 7.31
CA CYS A 205 -2.09 -4.00 6.27
C CYS A 205 -1.02 -3.01 6.69
N MET A 206 -0.98 -2.63 7.97
CA MET A 206 0.05 -1.72 8.50
C MET A 206 1.39 -2.43 8.70
N THR A 207 1.42 -3.68 9.13
CA THR A 207 2.68 -4.45 9.25
C THR A 207 3.40 -4.55 7.90
N TRP A 208 2.68 -4.75 6.82
CA TRP A 208 3.27 -4.74 5.47
C TRP A 208 3.89 -3.40 5.06
N THR A 209 3.56 -2.30 5.75
CA THR A 209 4.24 -1.00 5.53
C THR A 209 5.62 -0.92 6.19
N MET A 210 6.00 -1.92 6.99
CA MET A 210 7.35 -2.02 7.58
C MET A 210 8.39 -2.59 6.59
N LEU A 211 7.95 -3.22 5.50
CA LEU A 211 8.79 -3.85 4.48
C LEU A 211 9.86 -4.77 5.12
N ASN A 212 11.14 -4.43 4.99
CA ASN A 212 12.25 -5.25 5.50
C ASN A 212 12.34 -5.30 7.05
N ALA A 213 11.52 -4.56 7.77
CA ALA A 213 11.55 -4.56 9.23
C ALA A 213 10.54 -5.53 9.85
N MET A 214 9.61 -6.12 9.07
CA MET A 214 8.52 -6.96 9.59
C MET A 214 8.98 -8.14 10.42
N ASP A 215 10.05 -8.79 10.02
CA ASP A 215 10.59 -10.01 10.60
C ASP A 215 12.11 -9.95 10.88
N ALA A 216 12.68 -8.75 10.85
CA ALA A 216 14.12 -8.50 11.07
C ALA A 216 14.65 -9.19 12.34
N HIS A 217 13.85 -9.22 13.41
CA HIS A 217 14.24 -9.88 14.65
C HIS A 217 14.43 -11.40 14.49
N ALA A 218 13.58 -12.07 13.73
CA ALA A 218 13.72 -13.51 13.46
C ALA A 218 14.92 -13.83 12.55
N ILE A 219 15.30 -12.89 11.71
CA ILE A 219 16.37 -13.08 10.70
C ILE A 219 17.74 -12.74 11.26
N GLN A 220 17.85 -11.64 11.99
CA GLN A 220 19.14 -11.08 12.41
C GLN A 220 19.23 -10.76 13.91
N GLY A 221 18.17 -11.02 14.68
CA GLY A 221 18.14 -10.88 16.14
C GLY A 221 18.08 -9.44 16.64
N PHE A 222 17.66 -8.46 15.81
CA PHE A 222 17.51 -7.07 16.21
C PHE A 222 16.21 -6.44 15.73
N ASP A 223 15.76 -5.43 16.44
CA ASP A 223 14.71 -4.52 15.98
C ASP A 223 15.35 -3.27 15.38
N PHE A 224 14.80 -2.76 14.27
CA PHE A 224 15.24 -1.48 13.72
C PHE A 224 14.95 -0.35 14.70
N GLU A 225 15.91 0.57 14.81
CA GLU A 225 15.79 1.74 15.66
C GLU A 225 15.12 2.90 14.91
N ARG A 226 14.38 3.71 15.65
CA ARG A 226 13.78 4.93 15.18
C ARG A 226 14.84 5.94 14.71
N GLY A 227 14.57 6.62 13.60
CA GLY A 227 15.49 7.60 13.01
C GLY A 227 16.61 6.98 12.18
N SER A 228 16.70 5.64 12.11
CA SER A 228 17.52 4.99 11.07
C SER A 228 16.69 4.84 9.80
N ASP A 229 17.29 5.07 8.65
CA ASP A 229 16.69 4.63 7.38
C ASP A 229 17.10 3.19 7.05
N VAL A 230 16.51 2.62 5.97
CA VAL A 230 16.72 1.22 5.57
C VAL A 230 18.18 0.82 5.43
N ALA A 231 19.03 1.76 5.02
CA ALA A 231 20.45 1.54 4.80
C ALA A 231 21.33 2.28 5.81
N ARG A 232 20.75 2.88 6.86
CA ARG A 232 21.40 3.80 7.78
C ARG A 232 22.10 4.97 7.08
N LEU A 233 21.52 5.41 5.95
CA LEU A 233 21.96 6.54 5.17
C LEU A 233 21.07 7.75 5.48
N GLU A 234 21.66 8.89 5.72
CA GLU A 234 20.90 10.12 5.91
C GLU A 234 20.44 10.64 4.54
N ILE A 235 19.21 10.32 4.15
CA ILE A 235 18.66 10.63 2.81
C ILE A 235 17.99 11.98 2.71
N LEU A 236 17.59 12.59 3.84
CA LEU A 236 16.96 13.92 3.89
C LEU A 236 18.03 15.01 4.04
N HIS A 237 18.08 15.92 3.07
CA HIS A 237 19.03 17.02 3.05
C HIS A 237 18.33 18.38 3.01
N PRO A 238 18.77 19.36 3.82
CA PRO A 238 18.29 20.74 3.71
C PRO A 238 18.74 21.38 2.38
N VAL A 239 17.91 22.23 1.83
CA VAL A 239 18.18 23.09 0.67
C VAL A 239 17.77 24.53 0.99
N ALA A 240 17.99 25.47 0.07
CA ALA A 240 17.74 26.90 0.33
C ALA A 240 16.29 27.23 0.74
N ASP A 241 15.32 26.45 0.29
CA ASP A 241 13.87 26.69 0.51
C ASP A 241 13.10 25.50 1.09
N GLY A 242 13.79 24.52 1.70
CA GLY A 242 13.16 23.35 2.29
C GLY A 242 14.05 22.12 2.35
N TYR A 243 13.58 20.99 1.85
CA TYR A 243 14.30 19.70 1.93
C TYR A 243 14.25 18.93 0.61
N LEU A 244 15.27 18.07 0.43
CA LEU A 244 15.45 17.20 -0.72
C LEU A 244 15.77 15.78 -0.25
N ILE A 245 15.25 14.76 -0.94
CA ILE A 245 15.66 13.37 -0.77
C ILE A 245 16.75 13.05 -1.80
N ALA A 246 17.89 12.60 -1.31
CA ALA A 246 19.00 12.10 -2.11
C ALA A 246 19.77 11.03 -1.32
N ILE A 247 20.04 9.88 -1.94
CA ILE A 247 20.81 8.82 -1.30
C ILE A 247 22.28 9.06 -1.58
N PRO A 248 23.16 9.25 -0.57
CA PRO A 248 24.56 9.64 -0.76
C PRO A 248 25.46 8.49 -1.20
N HIS A 249 25.10 7.75 -2.24
CA HIS A 249 25.91 6.69 -2.86
C HIS A 249 26.50 7.14 -4.21
N SER A 250 27.28 6.29 -4.87
CA SER A 250 28.01 6.62 -6.11
C SER A 250 27.14 7.21 -7.22
N LYS A 251 25.88 6.75 -7.37
CA LYS A 251 24.94 7.26 -8.39
C LYS A 251 24.54 8.72 -8.18
N VAL A 252 24.68 9.25 -6.97
CA VAL A 252 24.49 10.67 -6.65
C VAL A 252 25.84 11.39 -6.55
N MET A 253 26.81 10.84 -5.81
CA MET A 253 28.10 11.48 -5.54
C MET A 253 28.94 11.67 -6.80
N ARG A 254 29.07 10.62 -7.62
CA ARG A 254 29.92 10.66 -8.84
C ARG A 254 29.49 11.75 -9.84
N PRO A 255 28.21 11.88 -10.23
CA PRO A 255 27.78 12.98 -11.11
C PRO A 255 27.89 14.37 -10.48
N MET A 256 27.94 14.48 -9.13
CA MET A 256 28.11 15.73 -8.40
C MET A 256 29.57 16.14 -8.23
N THR A 257 30.53 15.26 -8.53
CA THR A 257 31.97 15.50 -8.28
C THR A 257 32.45 16.84 -8.83
N GLU A 258 32.24 17.09 -10.12
CA GLU A 258 32.71 18.32 -10.75
C GLU A 258 32.06 19.57 -10.14
N ARG A 259 30.75 19.50 -9.88
CA ARG A 259 30.02 20.61 -9.24
C ARG A 259 30.54 20.89 -7.84
N LEU A 260 30.84 19.86 -7.04
CA LEU A 260 31.43 20.02 -5.70
C LEU A 260 32.79 20.69 -5.74
N ILE A 261 33.61 20.38 -6.75
CA ILE A 261 34.94 20.97 -6.93
C ILE A 261 34.82 22.42 -7.44
N GLU A 262 34.00 22.69 -8.46
CA GLU A 262 33.78 24.04 -9.00
C GLU A 262 33.25 25.00 -7.96
N GLU A 263 32.38 24.52 -7.08
CA GLU A 263 31.81 25.30 -5.97
C GLU A 263 32.76 25.43 -4.77
N GLY A 264 33.97 24.86 -4.84
CA GLY A 264 34.99 24.93 -3.77
C GLY A 264 34.63 24.12 -2.52
N ILE A 265 33.72 23.18 -2.60
CA ILE A 265 33.29 22.34 -1.46
C ILE A 265 34.21 21.11 -1.33
N ALA A 266 34.61 20.53 -2.45
CA ALA A 266 35.54 19.40 -2.51
C ALA A 266 36.85 19.78 -3.18
N GLN A 267 37.90 19.01 -2.87
CA GLN A 267 39.22 19.13 -3.52
C GLN A 267 39.28 18.20 -4.76
N PRO A 268 40.20 18.46 -5.72
CA PRO A 268 40.34 17.67 -6.96
C PRO A 268 40.51 16.15 -6.76
N TRP A 269 40.99 15.67 -5.60
CA TRP A 269 41.17 14.25 -5.31
C TRP A 269 39.83 13.47 -5.37
N LEU A 270 38.69 14.16 -5.27
CA LEU A 270 37.38 13.53 -5.37
C LEU A 270 37.14 12.85 -6.74
N ARG A 271 37.87 13.26 -7.79
CA ARG A 271 37.84 12.61 -9.12
C ARG A 271 38.44 11.21 -9.10
N ASP A 272 39.34 10.95 -8.18
CA ASP A 272 40.12 9.71 -8.10
C ASP A 272 39.45 8.66 -7.18
N VAL A 273 38.29 8.95 -6.63
CA VAL A 273 37.56 8.03 -5.78
C VAL A 273 37.10 6.82 -6.58
N ASP A 274 37.44 5.62 -6.10
CA ASP A 274 36.86 4.38 -6.60
C ASP A 274 35.42 4.21 -6.08
N TRP A 275 34.46 4.56 -6.93
CA TRP A 275 33.06 4.56 -6.58
C TRP A 275 32.48 3.17 -6.34
N LEU A 276 33.13 2.09 -6.85
CA LEU A 276 32.71 0.72 -6.56
C LEU A 276 33.10 0.36 -5.13
N VAL A 277 34.34 0.67 -4.73
CA VAL A 277 34.86 0.49 -3.37
C VAL A 277 34.05 1.35 -2.38
N TYR A 278 33.72 2.59 -2.78
CA TYR A 278 32.89 3.50 -1.99
C TYR A 278 31.54 2.87 -1.66
N ASP A 279 30.79 2.36 -2.64
CA ASP A 279 29.46 1.76 -2.42
C ASP A 279 29.53 0.47 -1.58
N GLN A 280 30.60 -0.32 -1.73
CA GLN A 280 30.79 -1.55 -0.97
C GLN A 280 31.07 -1.29 0.52
N ASN A 281 31.77 -0.19 0.82
CA ASN A 281 32.24 0.13 2.17
C ASN A 281 31.67 1.45 2.71
N ILE A 282 30.55 1.93 2.18
CA ILE A 282 30.00 3.27 2.46
C ILE A 282 29.81 3.57 3.96
N GLN A 283 29.60 2.53 4.77
CA GLN A 283 29.41 2.64 6.21
C GLN A 283 30.68 2.35 7.02
N ASP A 284 31.78 1.96 6.37
CA ASP A 284 33.04 1.69 7.03
C ASP A 284 34.05 2.86 6.80
N PRO A 285 34.19 3.79 7.75
CA PRO A 285 35.04 4.98 7.57
C PRO A 285 36.54 4.67 7.50
N GLU A 286 37.00 3.49 7.92
CA GLU A 286 38.41 3.12 7.94
C GLU A 286 38.89 2.56 6.59
N GLN A 287 37.97 2.09 5.73
CA GLN A 287 38.32 1.40 4.49
C GLN A 287 38.32 2.27 3.24
N GLN A 288 38.07 3.58 3.35
CA GLN A 288 37.98 4.44 2.17
C GLN A 288 38.39 5.90 2.45
N PRO A 289 38.91 6.61 1.40
CA PRO A 289 39.30 8.00 1.52
C PRO A 289 38.11 8.97 1.67
N LEU A 290 36.91 8.53 1.29
CA LEU A 290 35.66 9.28 1.38
C LEU A 290 34.67 8.54 2.25
N CYS A 291 34.45 8.97 3.48
CA CYS A 291 33.44 8.38 4.35
C CYS A 291 32.05 8.97 4.12
N LEU A 292 31.01 8.24 4.55
CA LEU A 292 29.62 8.66 4.43
C LEU A 292 29.33 10.03 5.04
N ALA A 293 29.85 10.30 6.23
CA ALA A 293 29.67 11.60 6.92
C ALA A 293 30.21 12.78 6.11
N GLU A 294 31.35 12.59 5.43
CA GLU A 294 31.93 13.63 4.58
C GLU A 294 31.13 13.83 3.30
N SER A 295 30.62 12.75 2.69
CA SER A 295 29.72 12.82 1.55
C SER A 295 28.45 13.58 1.88
N ILE A 296 27.83 13.28 3.02
CA ILE A 296 26.62 13.97 3.51
C ILE A 296 26.94 15.46 3.75
N ARG A 297 28.08 15.78 4.37
CA ARG A 297 28.51 17.16 4.60
C ARG A 297 28.68 17.94 3.29
N MET A 298 29.33 17.33 2.31
CA MET A 298 29.53 17.94 0.98
C MET A 298 28.20 18.18 0.28
N LEU A 299 27.30 17.19 0.23
CA LEU A 299 25.99 17.31 -0.38
C LEU A 299 25.15 18.40 0.31
N ARG A 300 25.07 18.41 1.64
CA ARG A 300 24.32 19.44 2.39
C ARG A 300 24.86 20.83 2.11
N THR A 301 26.19 21.02 2.07
CA THR A 301 26.81 22.31 1.76
C THR A 301 26.45 22.76 0.34
N LEU A 302 26.44 21.84 -0.62
CA LEU A 302 26.08 22.13 -2.01
C LEU A 302 24.58 22.42 -2.16
N PHE A 303 23.74 21.58 -1.58
CA PHE A 303 22.28 21.67 -1.71
C PHE A 303 21.71 22.97 -1.12
N MET A 304 22.29 23.49 -0.05
CA MET A 304 21.90 24.78 0.55
C MET A 304 22.10 25.99 -0.37
N ARG A 305 22.81 25.87 -1.49
CA ARG A 305 23.09 27.00 -2.39
C ARG A 305 21.96 27.34 -3.34
N TYR A 306 21.05 26.35 -3.58
CA TYR A 306 19.99 26.52 -4.57
C TYR A 306 18.64 25.94 -4.03
N PRO A 307 17.50 26.39 -4.57
CA PRO A 307 16.19 25.91 -4.17
C PRO A 307 15.92 24.48 -4.70
N ARG A 308 14.89 23.84 -4.14
CA ARG A 308 14.47 22.47 -4.48
C ARG A 308 14.23 22.25 -5.97
N GLN A 309 13.56 23.21 -6.61
CA GLN A 309 13.23 23.12 -8.05
C GLN A 309 14.50 23.06 -8.91
N HIS A 310 15.52 23.86 -8.60
CA HIS A 310 16.81 23.78 -9.29
C HIS A 310 17.43 22.37 -9.21
N TRP A 311 17.39 21.76 -8.01
CA TRP A 311 17.97 20.44 -7.83
C TRP A 311 17.14 19.34 -8.51
N PHE A 312 15.82 19.49 -8.53
CA PHE A 312 14.95 18.56 -9.24
C PHE A 312 15.20 18.60 -10.75
N GLU A 313 15.25 19.77 -11.35
CA GLU A 313 15.55 19.96 -12.78
C GLU A 313 16.94 19.46 -13.13
N PHE A 314 17.96 19.79 -12.31
CA PHE A 314 19.31 19.28 -12.46
C PHE A 314 19.35 17.75 -12.40
N GLY A 315 18.61 17.16 -11.48
CA GLY A 315 18.49 15.70 -11.36
C GLY A 315 17.88 15.06 -12.63
N LEU A 316 16.80 15.62 -13.16
CA LEU A 316 16.16 15.14 -14.38
C LEU A 316 17.10 15.24 -15.59
N GLU A 317 17.79 16.37 -15.73
CA GLU A 317 18.75 16.60 -16.83
C GLU A 317 19.93 15.62 -16.79
N ARG A 318 20.50 15.43 -15.61
CA ARG A 318 21.70 14.63 -15.36
C ARG A 318 21.42 13.17 -15.04
N ARG A 319 20.14 12.77 -14.94
CA ARG A 319 19.70 11.43 -14.53
C ARG A 319 20.19 11.02 -13.14
N ILE A 320 20.20 12.00 -12.24
CA ILE A 320 20.47 11.83 -10.81
C ILE A 320 19.15 11.83 -10.07
N THR A 321 18.98 10.93 -9.13
CA THR A 321 17.73 10.86 -8.35
C THR A 321 17.77 11.88 -7.21
N LEU A 322 17.11 13.00 -7.43
CA LEU A 322 16.93 14.10 -6.49
C LEU A 322 15.45 14.43 -6.41
N ALA A 323 14.82 14.24 -5.25
CA ALA A 323 13.38 14.44 -5.09
C ALA A 323 13.08 15.58 -4.11
N PRO A 324 12.38 16.63 -4.51
CA PRO A 324 11.94 17.67 -3.59
C PRO A 324 10.93 17.12 -2.58
N VAL A 325 11.03 17.56 -1.34
CA VAL A 325 9.98 17.36 -0.34
C VAL A 325 8.92 18.44 -0.56
N ASN A 326 7.85 18.06 -1.23
CA ASN A 326 6.78 19.00 -1.56
C ASN A 326 5.75 19.10 -0.43
N SER A 327 5.18 20.28 -0.30
CA SER A 327 3.91 20.47 0.40
C SER A 327 2.74 20.02 -0.50
N LEU A 328 1.52 19.97 0.06
CA LEU A 328 0.34 19.64 -0.75
C LEU A 328 0.03 20.72 -1.79
N GLU A 329 0.32 21.99 -1.51
CA GLU A 329 0.19 23.09 -2.47
C GLU A 329 1.15 22.94 -3.65
N GLU A 330 2.41 22.59 -3.38
CA GLU A 330 3.43 22.33 -4.40
C GLU A 330 3.11 21.08 -5.22
N LEU A 331 2.54 20.06 -4.57
CA LEU A 331 2.04 18.87 -5.26
C LEU A 331 0.92 19.22 -6.25
N LEU A 332 -0.03 20.06 -5.86
CA LEU A 332 -1.11 20.50 -6.76
C LEU A 332 -0.56 21.33 -7.94
N ALA A 333 0.59 21.96 -7.79
CA ALA A 333 1.28 22.72 -8.84
C ALA A 333 2.29 21.87 -9.64
N PHE A 334 2.40 20.58 -9.39
CA PHE A 334 3.40 19.72 -10.03
C PHE A 334 3.01 19.39 -11.47
N ASP A 335 3.65 20.04 -12.44
CA ASP A 335 3.36 19.98 -13.89
C ASP A 335 3.28 18.55 -14.43
N HIS A 336 4.04 17.63 -13.88
CA HIS A 336 4.05 16.24 -14.33
C HIS A 336 2.66 15.57 -14.24
N LEU A 337 1.92 15.85 -13.18
CA LEU A 337 0.57 15.29 -12.99
C LEU A 337 -0.44 15.93 -13.94
N GLU A 338 -0.30 17.22 -14.22
CA GLU A 338 -1.14 17.92 -15.21
C GLU A 338 -0.85 17.41 -16.64
N GLU A 339 0.42 17.27 -17.03
CA GLU A 339 0.83 16.74 -18.34
C GLU A 339 0.41 15.26 -18.54
N ARG A 340 0.38 14.50 -17.46
CA ARG A 340 -0.15 13.13 -17.49
C ARG A 340 -1.68 13.09 -17.50
N GLN A 341 -2.37 14.23 -17.38
CA GLN A 341 -3.82 14.32 -17.27
C GLN A 341 -4.35 13.49 -16.09
N TYR A 342 -3.62 13.56 -14.99
CA TYR A 342 -3.97 12.78 -13.81
C TYR A 342 -5.18 13.36 -13.06
N TRP A 343 -5.24 14.68 -12.92
CA TRP A 343 -6.28 15.32 -12.14
C TRP A 343 -7.66 15.18 -12.77
N LEU A 344 -8.58 14.62 -12.03
CA LEU A 344 -10.00 14.64 -12.37
C LEU A 344 -10.61 15.95 -11.88
N ARG A 345 -11.42 16.61 -12.72
CA ARG A 345 -12.12 17.83 -12.36
C ARG A 345 -13.61 17.56 -12.32
N GLN A 346 -14.23 17.71 -11.14
CA GLN A 346 -15.65 17.43 -10.91
C GLN A 346 -16.27 18.50 -10.01
N PRO A 347 -17.61 18.70 -10.07
CA PRO A 347 -18.31 19.52 -9.09
C PRO A 347 -18.22 18.89 -7.69
N ALA A 348 -18.03 19.72 -6.66
CA ALA A 348 -18.11 19.28 -5.27
C ALA A 348 -18.43 20.46 -4.35
N ALA A 349 -19.21 20.23 -3.29
CA ALA A 349 -19.50 21.19 -2.24
C ALA A 349 -19.95 22.58 -2.75
N GLY A 350 -20.79 22.59 -3.80
CA GLY A 350 -21.27 23.84 -4.42
C GLY A 350 -20.31 24.51 -5.40
N MET A 351 -19.08 24.04 -5.52
CA MET A 351 -18.10 24.51 -6.51
C MET A 351 -18.25 23.75 -7.83
N ALA A 352 -18.16 24.45 -8.95
CA ALA A 352 -18.35 23.89 -10.28
C ALA A 352 -17.22 22.96 -10.74
N SER A 353 -16.02 23.16 -10.21
CA SER A 353 -14.83 22.36 -10.59
C SER A 353 -13.83 22.31 -9.45
N VAL A 354 -13.57 21.12 -8.93
CA VAL A 354 -12.60 20.81 -7.89
C VAL A 354 -11.67 19.72 -8.42
N ARG A 355 -10.38 19.77 -8.12
CA ARG A 355 -9.43 18.72 -8.47
C ARG A 355 -9.50 17.55 -7.50
N PHE A 356 -9.62 16.35 -8.07
CA PHE A 356 -9.57 15.09 -7.34
C PHE A 356 -8.39 14.25 -7.81
N PRO A 357 -7.85 13.35 -6.97
CA PRO A 357 -7.06 12.23 -7.45
C PRO A 357 -7.80 11.48 -8.56
N GLY A 358 -7.16 11.38 -9.71
CA GLY A 358 -7.79 10.90 -10.94
C GLY A 358 -7.83 9.38 -11.06
N LEU A 359 -7.60 8.88 -12.28
CA LEU A 359 -7.51 7.45 -12.54
C LEU A 359 -6.10 6.95 -12.23
N TRP A 360 -6.02 5.88 -11.47
CA TRP A 360 -4.79 5.34 -10.90
C TRP A 360 -4.01 4.39 -11.82
N ALA A 361 -4.51 4.16 -13.04
CA ALA A 361 -3.82 3.42 -14.08
C ALA A 361 -4.24 3.90 -15.46
N LYS A 362 -3.32 3.85 -16.42
CA LYS A 362 -3.63 4.03 -17.84
C LYS A 362 -3.64 2.67 -18.53
N THR A 363 -4.66 2.42 -19.33
CA THR A 363 -4.85 1.16 -20.04
C THR A 363 -5.18 1.42 -21.51
N LEU A 364 -4.67 0.61 -22.44
CA LEU A 364 -5.00 0.75 -23.86
C LEU A 364 -6.40 0.25 -24.22
N THR A 365 -6.81 -0.85 -23.58
CA THR A 365 -8.14 -1.45 -23.76
C THR A 365 -8.87 -1.42 -22.42
N SER A 366 -10.20 -1.38 -22.43
CA SER A 366 -11.03 -1.37 -21.20
C SER A 366 -10.59 -0.33 -20.16
N PRO A 367 -10.56 0.98 -20.51
CA PRO A 367 -10.02 2.03 -19.64
C PRO A 367 -10.82 2.17 -18.34
N LEU A 368 -10.11 2.51 -17.26
CA LEU A 368 -10.74 3.00 -16.05
C LEU A 368 -11.55 4.27 -16.37
N ARG A 369 -12.65 4.48 -15.67
CA ARG A 369 -13.52 5.64 -15.93
C ARG A 369 -14.20 6.13 -14.66
N VAL A 370 -14.39 7.44 -14.61
CA VAL A 370 -15.31 8.07 -13.69
C VAL A 370 -16.56 8.48 -14.47
N THR A 371 -17.70 7.94 -14.10
CA THR A 371 -18.98 8.14 -14.80
C THR A 371 -20.02 8.82 -13.91
N ARG A 372 -19.79 8.84 -12.60
CA ARG A 372 -20.68 9.44 -11.60
C ARG A 372 -19.87 10.09 -10.49
N ASP A 373 -20.37 11.21 -9.99
CA ASP A 373 -19.89 11.84 -8.76
C ASP A 373 -20.35 11.02 -7.53
N ALA A 374 -19.87 11.37 -6.34
CA ALA A 374 -20.34 10.80 -5.09
C ALA A 374 -21.87 11.06 -4.94
N PRO A 375 -22.68 10.02 -4.64
CA PRO A 375 -24.12 10.15 -4.66
C PRO A 375 -24.67 10.90 -3.44
N ALA A 376 -25.77 11.66 -3.65
CA ALA A 376 -26.61 12.08 -2.55
C ALA A 376 -27.30 10.85 -1.90
N LEU A 377 -27.82 11.03 -0.68
CA LEU A 377 -28.53 9.97 0.04
C LEU A 377 -29.78 9.55 -0.75
N ASP A 378 -29.95 8.25 -0.97
CA ASP A 378 -31.04 7.62 -1.75
C ASP A 378 -31.20 8.13 -3.20
N GLN A 379 -30.19 8.76 -3.76
CA GLN A 379 -30.26 9.38 -5.10
C GLN A 379 -30.73 8.40 -6.19
N HIS A 380 -30.48 7.12 -6.03
CA HIS A 380 -30.77 6.09 -7.03
C HIS A 380 -31.78 5.03 -6.53
N GLY A 381 -32.46 5.30 -5.40
CA GLY A 381 -33.36 4.34 -4.77
C GLY A 381 -34.48 3.83 -5.71
N ASP A 382 -35.16 4.74 -6.39
CA ASP A 382 -36.26 4.37 -7.33
C ASP A 382 -35.75 3.59 -8.54
N GLU A 383 -34.59 4.00 -9.11
CA GLU A 383 -33.95 3.32 -10.24
C GLU A 383 -33.57 1.89 -9.86
N ILE A 384 -32.93 1.72 -8.67
CA ILE A 384 -32.51 0.41 -8.18
C ILE A 384 -33.73 -0.48 -7.90
N ARG A 385 -34.73 0.04 -7.18
CA ARG A 385 -35.96 -0.72 -6.90
C ARG A 385 -36.72 -1.13 -8.18
N ALA A 386 -36.74 -0.26 -9.20
CA ALA A 386 -37.31 -0.60 -10.50
C ALA A 386 -36.54 -1.72 -11.20
N ALA A 387 -35.20 -1.69 -11.13
CA ALA A 387 -34.35 -2.73 -11.71
C ALA A 387 -34.53 -4.11 -11.01
N LEU A 388 -34.85 -4.14 -9.72
CA LEU A 388 -35.12 -5.39 -8.98
C LEU A 388 -36.38 -6.12 -9.45
N LYS A 389 -37.33 -5.43 -10.10
CA LYS A 389 -38.56 -6.04 -10.67
C LYS A 389 -38.29 -6.81 -11.97
N GLN A 390 -37.15 -6.60 -12.60
CA GLN A 390 -36.76 -7.35 -13.81
C GLN A 390 -36.35 -8.79 -13.46
N PRO A 391 -36.57 -9.76 -14.35
CA PRO A 391 -36.11 -11.13 -14.12
C PRO A 391 -34.61 -11.18 -13.84
N LEU A 392 -34.20 -12.13 -12.98
CA LEU A 392 -32.77 -12.45 -12.77
C LEU A 392 -32.17 -12.93 -14.11
N SER A 393 -31.05 -12.32 -14.49
CA SER A 393 -30.21 -12.89 -15.54
C SER A 393 -29.68 -14.24 -15.10
N ALA A 394 -29.43 -15.16 -16.05
CA ALA A 394 -28.83 -16.45 -15.74
C ALA A 394 -27.48 -16.23 -15.03
N GLN A 395 -27.34 -16.80 -13.84
CA GLN A 395 -26.08 -16.79 -13.13
C GLN A 395 -25.08 -17.72 -13.83
N PHE A 396 -23.81 -17.31 -13.80
CA PHE A 396 -22.72 -18.17 -14.27
C PHE A 396 -22.67 -19.45 -13.42
N THR A 397 -22.66 -20.60 -14.06
CA THR A 397 -22.47 -21.90 -13.39
C THR A 397 -21.08 -22.42 -13.75
N PRO A 398 -20.14 -22.52 -12.78
CA PRO A 398 -18.82 -23.08 -13.05
C PRO A 398 -18.91 -24.54 -13.55
N ALA A 399 -18.07 -24.88 -14.52
CA ALA A 399 -18.05 -26.26 -15.06
C ALA A 399 -17.64 -27.31 -14.01
N ASN A 400 -16.84 -26.90 -13.00
CA ASN A 400 -16.31 -27.74 -11.94
C ASN A 400 -16.87 -27.35 -10.57
N ALA A 401 -18.19 -27.18 -10.44
CA ALA A 401 -18.82 -26.81 -9.18
C ALA A 401 -18.45 -27.80 -8.05
N GLY A 402 -18.00 -27.24 -6.92
CA GLY A 402 -17.53 -28.02 -5.76
C GLY A 402 -16.03 -28.36 -5.75
N ALA A 403 -15.28 -28.02 -6.80
CA ALA A 403 -13.83 -28.10 -6.79
C ALA A 403 -13.22 -27.12 -5.76
N GLN A 404 -12.00 -27.44 -5.27
CA GLN A 404 -11.25 -26.54 -4.38
C GLN A 404 -9.96 -26.05 -5.09
N PRO A 405 -10.09 -25.30 -6.21
CA PRO A 405 -8.92 -24.87 -6.98
C PRO A 405 -8.16 -23.77 -6.28
N LEU A 406 -6.87 -23.62 -6.62
CA LEU A 406 -6.13 -22.39 -6.33
C LEU A 406 -6.68 -21.27 -7.23
N PRO A 407 -6.78 -20.03 -6.73
CA PRO A 407 -7.40 -18.89 -7.46
C PRO A 407 -6.83 -18.65 -8.86
N PHE A 408 -5.50 -18.73 -9.00
CA PHE A 408 -4.78 -18.48 -10.25
C PHE A 408 -4.08 -19.74 -10.80
N ALA A 409 -4.60 -20.94 -10.49
CA ALA A 409 -4.07 -22.16 -11.07
C ALA A 409 -4.09 -22.11 -12.61
N GLY A 410 -2.95 -22.45 -13.24
CA GLY A 410 -2.78 -22.41 -14.69
C GLY A 410 -2.42 -21.04 -15.28
N VAL A 411 -2.45 -19.96 -14.48
CA VAL A 411 -1.95 -18.65 -14.92
C VAL A 411 -0.43 -18.67 -14.93
N LYS A 412 0.18 -18.18 -16.02
CA LYS A 412 1.62 -18.07 -16.22
C LYS A 412 2.05 -16.61 -16.25
N VAL A 413 3.07 -16.27 -15.49
CA VAL A 413 3.57 -14.90 -15.35
C VAL A 413 5.07 -14.85 -15.58
N THR A 414 5.51 -13.99 -16.49
CA THR A 414 6.92 -13.61 -16.65
C THR A 414 7.18 -12.32 -15.89
N ASP A 415 8.04 -12.37 -14.86
CA ASP A 415 8.33 -11.25 -13.96
C ASP A 415 9.75 -10.72 -14.15
N PHE A 416 9.87 -9.57 -14.84
CA PHE A 416 11.12 -8.82 -15.02
C PHE A 416 11.20 -7.60 -14.10
N ALA A 417 10.21 -7.42 -13.22
CA ALA A 417 10.17 -6.27 -12.34
C ALA A 417 11.16 -6.42 -11.18
N TRP A 418 11.65 -5.32 -10.67
CA TRP A 418 12.65 -5.26 -9.60
C TRP A 418 12.15 -4.47 -8.42
N VAL A 419 12.81 -4.66 -7.27
CA VAL A 419 12.60 -3.95 -6.00
C VAL A 419 11.22 -4.24 -5.40
N GLY A 420 10.32 -3.23 -5.32
CA GLY A 420 9.09 -3.29 -4.54
C GLY A 420 7.86 -3.66 -5.36
N VAL A 421 7.28 -2.70 -6.08
CA VAL A 421 5.89 -2.78 -6.59
C VAL A 421 5.63 -4.00 -7.47
N GLY A 422 6.47 -4.24 -8.47
CA GLY A 422 6.28 -5.38 -9.38
C GLY A 422 6.38 -6.73 -8.65
N PRO A 423 7.50 -7.01 -7.94
CA PRO A 423 7.66 -8.26 -7.20
C PRO A 423 6.59 -8.51 -6.14
N ILE A 424 6.17 -7.51 -5.36
CA ILE A 424 5.08 -7.67 -4.40
C ILE A 424 3.76 -7.99 -5.13
N SER A 425 3.50 -7.35 -6.28
CA SER A 425 2.27 -7.60 -7.03
C SER A 425 2.23 -8.98 -7.67
N SER A 426 3.35 -9.45 -8.26
CA SER A 426 3.43 -10.81 -8.81
C SER A 426 3.41 -11.89 -7.72
N LYS A 427 3.86 -11.58 -6.48
CA LYS A 427 3.70 -12.45 -5.30
C LYS A 427 2.22 -12.76 -5.02
N TYR A 428 1.30 -11.78 -5.14
CA TYR A 428 -0.13 -12.06 -4.98
C TYR A 428 -0.61 -13.17 -5.93
N LEU A 429 -0.13 -13.17 -7.17
CA LEU A 429 -0.47 -14.23 -8.12
C LEU A 429 0.22 -15.56 -7.77
N ALA A 430 1.51 -15.52 -7.43
CA ALA A 430 2.32 -16.70 -7.09
C ALA A 430 1.78 -17.43 -5.86
N ASP A 431 1.55 -16.71 -4.76
CA ASP A 431 1.05 -17.28 -3.51
C ASP A 431 -0.35 -17.91 -3.68
N HIS A 432 -1.11 -17.47 -4.66
CA HIS A 432 -2.46 -17.96 -4.95
C HIS A 432 -2.54 -18.90 -6.18
N GLY A 433 -1.40 -19.46 -6.62
CA GLY A 433 -1.40 -20.60 -7.54
C GLY A 433 -0.91 -20.34 -8.95
N ALA A 434 -0.58 -19.11 -9.33
CA ALA A 434 0.07 -18.85 -10.61
C ALA A 434 1.50 -19.41 -10.65
N THR A 435 1.97 -19.82 -11.84
CA THR A 435 3.37 -20.08 -12.12
C THR A 435 4.03 -18.77 -12.46
N VAL A 436 4.83 -18.21 -11.56
CA VAL A 436 5.53 -16.95 -11.75
C VAL A 436 7.01 -17.21 -11.92
N VAL A 437 7.56 -16.87 -13.09
CA VAL A 437 8.99 -16.96 -13.38
C VAL A 437 9.64 -15.60 -13.20
N ARG A 438 10.45 -15.49 -12.16
CA ARG A 438 11.29 -14.33 -11.87
C ARG A 438 12.55 -14.40 -12.69
N VAL A 439 12.85 -13.37 -13.50
CA VAL A 439 14.04 -13.31 -14.36
C VAL A 439 15.02 -12.27 -13.85
N GLU A 440 16.24 -12.71 -13.56
CA GLU A 440 17.38 -11.89 -13.13
C GLU A 440 18.71 -12.58 -13.55
N SER A 441 19.87 -12.09 -13.14
CA SER A 441 21.16 -12.77 -13.37
C SER A 441 22.18 -12.34 -12.32
N GLU A 442 23.25 -13.09 -12.13
CA GLU A 442 24.37 -12.71 -11.25
C GLU A 442 25.03 -11.38 -11.68
N ASN A 443 25.07 -11.11 -12.99
CA ASN A 443 25.58 -9.86 -13.53
C ASN A 443 24.68 -8.67 -13.22
N ARG A 444 23.42 -8.92 -12.88
CA ARG A 444 22.42 -7.92 -12.57
C ARG A 444 21.34 -8.48 -11.64
N PRO A 445 21.69 -8.77 -10.38
CA PRO A 445 20.73 -9.25 -9.40
C PRO A 445 19.79 -8.12 -8.96
N ASP A 446 18.63 -8.49 -8.41
CA ASP A 446 17.77 -7.51 -7.76
C ASP A 446 18.53 -6.83 -6.61
N VAL A 447 18.42 -5.50 -6.53
CA VAL A 447 19.10 -4.71 -5.49
C VAL A 447 18.69 -5.10 -4.07
N LEU A 448 17.50 -5.71 -3.89
CA LEU A 448 17.06 -6.18 -2.59
C LEU A 448 17.88 -7.37 -2.10
N ARG A 449 18.49 -8.17 -2.98
CA ARG A 449 19.41 -9.24 -2.59
C ARG A 449 20.67 -8.70 -1.91
N ALA A 450 21.02 -7.43 -2.20
CA ALA A 450 22.15 -6.72 -1.60
C ALA A 450 21.74 -5.83 -0.40
N ASN A 451 20.53 -6.00 0.15
CA ASN A 451 20.02 -5.21 1.27
C ASN A 451 19.46 -6.13 2.36
N GLY A 452 19.79 -5.83 3.61
CA GLY A 452 19.36 -6.63 4.78
C GLY A 452 17.91 -6.36 5.21
N PRO A 453 17.42 -7.15 6.18
CA PRO A 453 18.20 -8.01 7.07
C PRO A 453 18.73 -9.26 6.37
N TYR A 454 19.97 -9.65 6.72
CA TYR A 454 20.60 -10.87 6.23
C TYR A 454 20.59 -11.94 7.30
N LYS A 455 20.31 -13.18 6.90
CA LYS A 455 20.33 -14.30 7.85
C LYS A 455 21.68 -14.40 8.56
N ASP A 456 21.62 -14.36 9.90
CA ASP A 456 22.78 -14.41 10.80
C ASP A 456 23.81 -13.28 10.54
N ALA A 457 23.35 -12.11 10.08
CA ALA A 457 24.16 -10.96 9.69
C ALA A 457 25.22 -11.26 8.60
N GLN A 458 25.03 -12.31 7.81
CA GLN A 458 25.93 -12.69 6.74
C GLN A 458 25.35 -12.29 5.38
N ALA A 459 25.94 -11.28 4.74
CA ALA A 459 25.55 -10.85 3.40
C ALA A 459 25.72 -11.99 2.36
N GLY A 460 24.80 -12.03 1.39
CA GLY A 460 24.80 -13.02 0.31
C GLY A 460 23.54 -12.88 -0.55
N TRP A 461 23.62 -13.19 -1.85
CA TRP A 461 22.53 -13.04 -2.79
C TRP A 461 21.24 -13.78 -2.40
N ASN A 462 21.36 -14.88 -1.66
CA ASN A 462 20.26 -15.71 -1.24
C ASN A 462 19.97 -15.62 0.28
N ARG A 463 20.57 -14.66 0.96
CA ARG A 463 20.47 -14.51 2.42
C ARG A 463 19.69 -13.27 2.86
N SER A 464 19.15 -12.49 1.90
CA SER A 464 18.35 -11.31 2.16
C SER A 464 16.87 -11.65 2.33
N GLN A 465 16.32 -11.42 3.53
CA GLN A 465 14.88 -11.55 3.76
C GLN A 465 14.09 -10.41 3.11
N PHE A 466 14.70 -9.25 2.88
CA PHE A 466 14.06 -8.18 2.14
C PHE A 466 13.64 -8.60 0.72
N PHE A 467 14.53 -9.37 0.04
CA PHE A 467 14.16 -10.04 -1.20
C PHE A 467 13.16 -11.16 -0.95
N GLY A 468 13.36 -11.92 0.13
CA GLY A 468 12.57 -13.10 0.48
C GLY A 468 11.08 -12.82 0.57
N ASP A 469 10.68 -11.82 1.36
CA ASP A 469 9.27 -11.48 1.58
C ASP A 469 8.52 -11.07 0.31
N PHE A 470 9.24 -10.56 -0.70
CA PHE A 470 8.61 -10.10 -1.94
C PHE A 470 8.54 -11.16 -3.04
N ASN A 471 9.20 -12.32 -2.83
CA ASN A 471 9.38 -13.31 -3.89
C ASN A 471 8.98 -14.74 -3.52
N THR A 472 8.17 -14.92 -2.48
CA THR A 472 7.65 -16.24 -2.11
C THR A 472 6.89 -16.90 -3.25
N SER A 473 6.90 -18.22 -3.31
CA SER A 473 6.13 -19.06 -4.27
C SER A 473 6.49 -18.85 -5.74
N LYS A 474 7.61 -18.18 -6.06
CA LYS A 474 8.08 -17.95 -7.43
C LYS A 474 9.16 -18.95 -7.83
N LEU A 475 9.33 -19.11 -9.15
CA LEU A 475 10.48 -19.77 -9.77
C LEU A 475 11.52 -18.72 -10.16
N SER A 476 12.81 -19.04 -10.08
CA SER A 476 13.91 -18.14 -10.47
C SER A 476 14.63 -18.67 -11.71
N LEU A 477 14.69 -17.84 -12.74
CA LEU A 477 15.48 -18.03 -13.95
C LEU A 477 16.62 -17.02 -13.98
N ALA A 478 17.87 -17.50 -13.95
CA ALA A 478 19.05 -16.66 -14.13
C ALA A 478 19.34 -16.51 -15.64
N LEU A 479 18.89 -15.40 -16.23
CA LEU A 479 19.06 -15.14 -17.66
C LEU A 479 19.62 -13.72 -17.91
N ASP A 480 20.84 -13.63 -18.48
CA ASP A 480 21.48 -12.35 -18.80
C ASP A 480 20.97 -11.79 -20.12
N LEU A 481 20.08 -10.80 -20.06
CA LEU A 481 19.39 -10.19 -21.20
C LEU A 481 20.30 -9.29 -22.08
N LYS A 482 21.64 -9.38 -21.98
CA LYS A 482 22.55 -8.56 -22.79
C LYS A 482 22.69 -9.06 -24.23
N SER A 483 22.42 -10.33 -24.48
CA SER A 483 22.58 -10.94 -25.82
C SER A 483 21.24 -11.08 -26.53
N GLN A 484 21.27 -11.11 -27.88
CA GLN A 484 20.08 -11.35 -28.70
C GLN A 484 19.51 -12.75 -28.44
N HIS A 485 20.35 -13.75 -28.22
CA HIS A 485 19.92 -15.11 -27.92
C HIS A 485 19.13 -15.18 -26.61
N ALA A 486 19.60 -14.49 -25.54
CA ALA A 486 18.84 -14.39 -24.29
C ALA A 486 17.49 -13.67 -24.48
N ILE A 487 17.43 -12.64 -25.30
CA ILE A 487 16.18 -11.96 -25.65
C ILE A 487 15.21 -12.93 -26.39
N ASP A 488 15.72 -13.78 -27.25
CA ASP A 488 14.89 -14.77 -27.98
C ASP A 488 14.37 -15.87 -27.04
N ILE A 489 15.15 -16.30 -26.06
CA ILE A 489 14.67 -17.17 -24.97
C ILE A 489 13.59 -16.47 -24.17
N ALA A 490 13.79 -15.22 -23.78
CA ALA A 490 12.80 -14.40 -23.08
C ALA A 490 11.50 -14.25 -23.85
N LYS A 491 11.56 -14.05 -25.19
CA LYS A 491 10.37 -13.99 -26.04
C LYS A 491 9.60 -15.31 -26.05
N ARG A 492 10.27 -16.45 -26.06
CA ARG A 492 9.59 -17.77 -25.96
C ARG A 492 8.81 -17.86 -24.64
N LEU A 493 9.44 -17.49 -23.50
CA LEU A 493 8.78 -17.48 -22.20
C LEU A 493 7.55 -16.54 -22.18
N ILE A 494 7.69 -15.31 -22.71
CA ILE A 494 6.61 -14.31 -22.75
C ILE A 494 5.47 -14.77 -23.67
N THR A 495 5.77 -15.47 -24.77
CA THR A 495 4.76 -15.95 -25.73
C THR A 495 3.79 -16.94 -25.07
N ASP A 496 4.26 -17.73 -24.11
CA ASP A 496 3.45 -18.71 -23.35
C ASP A 496 2.89 -18.15 -22.03
N SER A 497 3.09 -16.86 -21.77
CA SER A 497 2.64 -16.21 -20.53
C SER A 497 1.28 -15.52 -20.70
N ASP A 498 0.49 -15.50 -19.62
CA ASP A 498 -0.74 -14.70 -19.51
C ASP A 498 -0.43 -13.26 -19.13
N VAL A 499 0.62 -13.07 -18.31
CA VAL A 499 1.02 -11.76 -17.79
C VAL A 499 2.53 -11.58 -17.96
N PHE A 500 2.93 -10.40 -18.42
CA PHE A 500 4.31 -9.94 -18.45
C PHE A 500 4.44 -8.66 -17.63
N ILE A 501 5.32 -8.68 -16.62
CA ILE A 501 5.52 -7.58 -15.67
C ILE A 501 6.93 -7.04 -15.81
N GLU A 502 7.06 -5.70 -15.95
CA GLU A 502 8.35 -5.03 -15.94
C GLU A 502 8.30 -3.72 -15.13
N SER A 503 9.46 -3.29 -14.63
CA SER A 503 9.61 -2.03 -13.88
C SER A 503 10.85 -1.24 -14.31
N PHE A 504 11.27 -1.37 -15.56
CA PHE A 504 12.42 -0.64 -16.11
C PHE A 504 12.09 0.85 -16.33
N ALA A 505 13.14 1.64 -16.52
CA ALA A 505 12.98 3.03 -16.94
C ALA A 505 12.19 3.12 -18.27
N PRO A 506 11.33 4.12 -18.45
CA PRO A 506 10.47 4.25 -19.62
C PRO A 506 11.21 4.04 -20.95
N GLY A 507 10.65 3.19 -21.78
CA GLY A 507 11.20 2.82 -23.08
C GLY A 507 12.40 1.84 -23.04
N ALA A 508 12.90 1.43 -21.89
CA ALA A 508 14.02 0.48 -21.81
C ALA A 508 13.62 -0.89 -22.36
N ILE A 509 12.48 -1.41 -21.92
CA ILE A 509 11.98 -2.72 -22.38
C ILE A 509 11.69 -2.75 -23.89
N ALA A 510 11.22 -1.63 -24.45
CA ALA A 510 11.01 -1.50 -25.90
C ALA A 510 12.34 -1.53 -26.69
N ARG A 511 13.40 -0.87 -26.17
CA ARG A 511 14.75 -0.94 -26.78
C ARG A 511 15.36 -2.35 -26.75
N MET A 512 14.94 -3.18 -25.81
CA MET A 512 15.33 -4.60 -25.76
C MET A 512 14.52 -5.47 -26.73
N GLY A 513 13.56 -4.90 -27.48
CA GLY A 513 12.69 -5.64 -28.39
C GLY A 513 11.60 -6.45 -27.68
N LEU A 514 11.22 -6.05 -26.47
CA LEU A 514 10.20 -6.66 -25.62
C LEU A 514 9.08 -5.68 -25.25
N GLY A 515 8.92 -4.57 -26.00
CA GLY A 515 7.82 -3.62 -25.83
C GLY A 515 6.47 -4.24 -26.17
N TYR A 516 5.39 -3.62 -25.69
CA TYR A 516 4.02 -4.12 -25.92
C TYR A 516 3.67 -4.29 -27.40
N ASP A 517 4.17 -3.42 -28.25
CA ASP A 517 4.01 -3.49 -29.73
C ASP A 517 4.63 -4.76 -30.36
N VAL A 518 5.61 -5.36 -29.69
CA VAL A 518 6.24 -6.63 -30.09
C VAL A 518 5.54 -7.79 -29.42
N VAL A 519 5.40 -7.78 -28.08
CA VAL A 519 4.90 -8.93 -27.34
C VAL A 519 3.41 -9.20 -27.60
N SER A 520 2.60 -8.18 -27.90
CA SER A 520 1.19 -8.33 -28.29
C SER A 520 1.00 -8.99 -29.65
N LYS A 521 2.00 -8.93 -30.54
CA LYS A 521 1.99 -9.67 -31.81
C LYS A 521 2.36 -11.14 -31.62
N LEU A 522 3.23 -11.44 -30.63
CA LEU A 522 3.59 -12.80 -30.26
C LEU A 522 2.46 -13.50 -29.51
N ASN A 523 1.82 -12.78 -28.61
CA ASN A 523 0.68 -13.25 -27.82
C ASN A 523 -0.39 -12.14 -27.73
N PRO A 524 -1.41 -12.16 -28.61
CA PRO A 524 -2.48 -11.14 -28.60
C PRO A 524 -3.28 -11.06 -27.30
N GLY A 525 -3.27 -12.12 -26.50
CA GLY A 525 -3.91 -12.18 -25.19
C GLY A 525 -3.04 -11.71 -24.03
N ILE A 526 -1.81 -11.24 -24.26
CA ILE A 526 -0.88 -10.88 -23.18
C ILE A 526 -1.38 -9.65 -22.39
N ILE A 527 -1.32 -9.74 -21.08
CA ILE A 527 -1.45 -8.60 -20.18
C ILE A 527 -0.04 -8.12 -19.85
N MET A 528 0.37 -6.96 -20.38
CA MET A 528 1.68 -6.38 -20.06
C MET A 528 1.52 -5.23 -19.08
N LEU A 529 2.16 -5.35 -17.93
CA LEU A 529 2.25 -4.30 -16.91
C LEU A 529 3.62 -3.63 -16.94
N SER A 530 3.63 -2.32 -17.13
CA SER A 530 4.78 -1.46 -16.85
C SER A 530 4.51 -0.61 -15.62
N THR A 531 5.29 -0.78 -14.56
CA THR A 531 5.15 0.01 -13.33
C THR A 531 6.45 0.73 -13.00
N CYS A 532 6.35 2.02 -12.74
CA CYS A 532 7.49 2.83 -12.31
C CYS A 532 7.04 4.01 -11.45
N LEU A 533 8.00 4.78 -10.95
CA LEU A 533 7.75 5.83 -9.97
C LEU A 533 6.76 6.89 -10.48
N MET A 534 7.01 7.42 -11.70
CA MET A 534 6.29 8.54 -12.31
C MET A 534 5.43 8.13 -13.52
N GLY A 535 5.33 6.83 -13.86
CA GLY A 535 4.63 6.35 -15.06
C GLY A 535 5.45 6.49 -16.34
N GLN A 536 4.93 5.94 -17.45
CA GLN A 536 5.66 5.81 -18.71
C GLN A 536 5.75 7.11 -19.52
N THR A 537 5.00 8.15 -19.17
CA THR A 537 4.92 9.44 -19.90
C THR A 537 5.03 10.63 -18.95
N GLY A 538 5.16 11.84 -19.49
CA GLY A 538 5.27 13.10 -18.75
C GLY A 538 6.71 13.53 -18.46
N PRO A 539 6.92 14.80 -18.06
CA PRO A 539 8.25 15.40 -17.88
C PRO A 539 9.16 14.66 -16.91
N ALA A 540 8.62 14.19 -15.79
CA ALA A 540 9.39 13.47 -14.78
C ALA A 540 9.43 11.94 -15.00
N SER A 541 8.89 11.41 -16.09
CA SER A 541 8.82 9.95 -16.35
C SER A 541 10.18 9.25 -16.27
N ARG A 542 11.26 9.95 -16.63
CA ARG A 542 12.64 9.41 -16.60
C ARG A 542 13.29 9.43 -15.22
N MET A 543 12.62 9.96 -14.22
CA MET A 543 13.12 9.94 -12.85
C MET A 543 13.20 8.50 -12.36
N ALA A 544 14.42 8.01 -12.21
CA ALA A 544 14.66 6.75 -11.52
C ALA A 544 14.58 6.99 -10.00
N GLY A 545 14.18 6.00 -9.24
CA GLY A 545 14.13 6.14 -7.78
C GLY A 545 13.37 5.01 -7.11
N TYR A 546 13.16 5.18 -5.83
CA TYR A 546 12.43 4.28 -4.96
C TYR A 546 11.22 5.01 -4.36
N GLY A 547 10.35 4.32 -3.67
CA GLY A 547 9.17 4.89 -3.06
C GLY A 547 9.40 6.06 -2.09
N TYR A 548 10.60 6.24 -1.54
CA TYR A 548 10.96 7.47 -0.79
C TYR A 548 10.80 8.75 -1.62
N HIS A 549 11.28 8.69 -2.87
CA HIS A 549 11.29 9.83 -3.76
C HIS A 549 9.87 10.21 -4.18
N ALA A 550 9.04 9.21 -4.52
CA ALA A 550 7.64 9.47 -4.82
C ALA A 550 6.86 9.93 -3.58
N ALA A 551 7.17 9.41 -2.39
CA ALA A 551 6.57 9.87 -1.13
C ALA A 551 6.95 11.33 -0.81
N ALA A 552 8.18 11.73 -1.09
CA ALA A 552 8.63 13.12 -0.91
C ALA A 552 7.89 14.07 -1.85
N ILE A 553 7.87 13.78 -3.15
CA ILE A 553 7.15 14.56 -4.17
C ILE A 553 5.64 14.56 -3.89
N GLY A 554 5.09 13.43 -3.44
CA GLY A 554 3.66 13.27 -3.12
C GLY A 554 3.21 13.93 -1.82
N GLY A 555 4.09 14.63 -1.07
CA GLY A 555 3.73 15.37 0.14
C GLY A 555 3.75 14.56 1.44
N PHE A 556 4.02 13.26 1.41
CA PHE A 556 3.99 12.39 2.61
C PHE A 556 5.07 12.75 3.63
N TYR A 557 6.22 13.25 3.19
CA TYR A 557 7.27 13.72 4.10
C TYR A 557 6.84 14.98 4.85
N GLU A 558 6.21 15.94 4.17
CA GLU A 558 5.78 17.21 4.78
C GLU A 558 4.74 17.00 5.88
N ILE A 559 3.93 15.95 5.80
CA ILE A 559 2.91 15.61 6.80
C ILE A 559 3.39 14.60 7.86
N THR A 560 4.70 14.28 7.91
CA THR A 560 5.23 13.28 8.86
C THR A 560 6.32 13.87 9.72
N GLY A 561 6.12 13.90 11.04
CA GLY A 561 7.05 14.42 12.02
C GLY A 561 6.42 15.40 13.00
N TRP A 562 7.25 15.99 13.84
CA TRP A 562 6.87 17.02 14.79
C TRP A 562 6.84 18.39 14.13
N ALA A 563 5.87 19.25 14.50
CA ALA A 563 5.67 20.56 13.89
C ALA A 563 6.88 21.52 14.07
N ASP A 564 7.60 21.38 15.18
CA ASP A 564 8.77 22.18 15.55
C ASP A 564 10.11 21.62 15.05
N ARG A 565 10.07 20.53 14.24
CA ARG A 565 11.25 19.84 13.73
C ARG A 565 11.22 19.72 12.21
N HIS A 566 12.34 19.30 11.62
CA HIS A 566 12.35 18.90 10.20
C HIS A 566 11.45 17.67 9.97
N PRO A 567 10.93 17.47 8.75
CA PRO A 567 10.16 16.27 8.43
C PRO A 567 11.01 15.00 8.64
N THR A 568 10.36 13.93 9.08
CA THR A 568 11.03 12.62 9.20
C THR A 568 10.68 11.69 8.05
N GLY A 569 9.55 11.94 7.40
CA GLY A 569 8.98 11.06 6.39
C GLY A 569 8.39 9.78 7.00
N PRO A 570 7.61 9.04 6.22
CA PRO A 570 7.21 7.69 6.58
C PRO A 570 8.41 6.75 6.55
N TRP A 571 8.31 5.65 7.31
CA TRP A 571 9.32 4.60 7.25
C TRP A 571 9.46 4.04 5.85
N VAL A 572 10.67 3.82 5.42
CA VAL A 572 11.05 3.23 4.13
C VAL A 572 10.40 3.85 2.87
N ALA A 573 10.36 3.09 1.81
CA ALA A 573 9.84 3.47 0.50
C ALA A 573 8.30 3.40 0.47
N TYR A 574 7.62 4.35 1.10
CA TYR A 574 6.19 4.28 1.43
C TYR A 574 5.26 4.04 0.23
N THR A 575 5.54 4.59 -0.94
CA THR A 575 4.70 4.32 -2.12
C THR A 575 4.85 2.89 -2.64
N ASP A 576 5.95 2.19 -2.30
CA ASP A 576 6.11 0.76 -2.57
C ASP A 576 5.18 -0.11 -1.68
N THR A 577 4.57 0.46 -0.64
CA THR A 577 3.56 -0.21 0.18
C THR A 577 2.13 0.06 -0.27
N ILE A 578 1.91 1.12 -1.06
CA ILE A 578 0.60 1.53 -1.58
C ILE A 578 0.36 0.92 -2.96
N ALA A 579 1.27 1.18 -3.90
CA ALA A 579 1.10 0.83 -5.31
C ALA A 579 0.86 -0.68 -5.58
N PRO A 580 1.49 -1.63 -4.87
CA PRO A 580 1.24 -3.06 -5.10
C PRO A 580 -0.22 -3.48 -4.94
N ARG A 581 -0.97 -2.85 -4.02
CA ARG A 581 -2.40 -3.12 -3.83
C ARG A 581 -3.20 -2.76 -5.08
N PHE A 582 -2.97 -1.57 -5.62
CA PHE A 582 -3.60 -1.11 -6.86
C PHE A 582 -3.21 -1.99 -8.06
N VAL A 583 -1.94 -2.35 -8.16
CA VAL A 583 -1.44 -3.22 -9.23
C VAL A 583 -2.05 -4.62 -9.13
N SER A 584 -2.13 -5.20 -7.94
CA SER A 584 -2.73 -6.54 -7.72
C SER A 584 -4.22 -6.54 -8.09
N ILE A 585 -4.96 -5.48 -7.73
CA ILE A 585 -6.35 -5.26 -8.15
C ILE A 585 -6.45 -5.24 -9.68
N LEU A 586 -5.59 -4.45 -10.33
CA LEU A 586 -5.61 -4.27 -11.78
C LEU A 586 -5.28 -5.57 -12.52
N LEU A 587 -4.26 -6.30 -12.06
CA LEU A 587 -3.87 -7.59 -12.65
C LEU A 587 -4.99 -8.64 -12.51
N ALA A 588 -5.61 -8.74 -11.33
CA ALA A 588 -6.72 -9.68 -11.12
C ALA A 588 -7.94 -9.33 -11.98
N ALA A 589 -8.27 -8.03 -12.11
CA ALA A 589 -9.35 -7.57 -12.97
C ALA A 589 -9.05 -7.81 -14.47
N ALA A 590 -7.81 -7.57 -14.90
CA ALA A 590 -7.36 -7.82 -16.27
C ALA A 590 -7.36 -9.31 -16.63
N LEU A 591 -6.94 -10.19 -15.71
CA LEU A 591 -6.99 -11.64 -15.88
C LEU A 591 -8.43 -12.15 -16.01
N ASP A 592 -9.36 -11.64 -15.20
CA ASP A 592 -10.78 -11.98 -15.32
C ASP A 592 -11.37 -11.46 -16.64
N HIS A 593 -11.05 -10.22 -17.03
CA HIS A 593 -11.45 -9.65 -18.32
C HIS A 593 -10.94 -10.48 -19.48
N ARG A 594 -9.65 -10.81 -19.51
CA ARG A 594 -9.05 -11.67 -20.52
C ARG A 594 -9.71 -13.04 -20.59
N ARG A 595 -10.00 -13.66 -19.45
CA ARG A 595 -10.68 -14.96 -19.42
C ARG A 595 -12.07 -14.91 -20.06
N ARG A 596 -12.80 -13.79 -19.96
CA ARG A 596 -14.15 -13.61 -20.53
C ARG A 596 -14.12 -13.22 -22.01
N THR A 597 -13.11 -12.48 -22.46
CA THR A 597 -13.07 -11.83 -23.78
C THR A 597 -11.99 -12.41 -24.71
N GLY A 598 -10.93 -13.00 -24.15
CA GLY A 598 -9.71 -13.36 -24.87
C GLY A 598 -8.76 -12.18 -25.12
N GLU A 599 -9.12 -10.95 -24.72
CA GLU A 599 -8.36 -9.76 -25.01
C GLU A 599 -7.25 -9.51 -23.98
N GLY A 600 -6.03 -9.28 -24.47
CA GLY A 600 -4.93 -8.76 -23.67
C GLY A 600 -5.00 -7.23 -23.50
N CYS A 601 -4.10 -6.67 -22.70
CA CYS A 601 -4.03 -5.23 -22.50
C CYS A 601 -2.63 -4.76 -22.08
N TYR A 602 -2.35 -3.49 -22.31
CA TYR A 602 -1.20 -2.80 -21.74
C TYR A 602 -1.64 -1.93 -20.57
N LEU A 603 -0.90 -2.01 -19.47
CA LEU A 603 -1.17 -1.35 -18.21
C LEU A 603 0.03 -0.46 -17.84
N ASP A 604 -0.16 0.86 -17.71
CA ASP A 604 0.84 1.81 -17.19
C ASP A 604 0.38 2.29 -15.81
N VAL A 605 1.14 1.94 -14.77
CA VAL A 605 0.84 2.32 -13.38
C VAL A 605 2.00 3.14 -12.81
N ALA A 606 1.71 4.40 -12.47
CA ALA A 606 2.62 5.29 -11.78
C ALA A 606 2.42 5.20 -10.25
N GLN A 607 3.48 4.93 -9.50
CA GLN A 607 3.38 4.82 -8.03
C GLN A 607 2.80 6.09 -7.40
N ILE A 608 3.24 7.28 -7.86
CA ILE A 608 2.73 8.55 -7.34
C ILE A 608 1.22 8.69 -7.54
N GLU A 609 0.70 8.31 -8.72
CA GLU A 609 -0.73 8.42 -9.03
C GLU A 609 -1.60 7.53 -8.13
N THR A 610 -1.13 6.33 -7.80
CA THR A 610 -1.82 5.46 -6.85
C THR A 610 -1.77 6.01 -5.43
N ALA A 611 -0.62 6.54 -5.01
CA ALA A 611 -0.41 7.02 -3.66
C ALA A 611 -1.27 8.26 -3.31
N LEU A 612 -1.55 9.14 -4.28
CA LEU A 612 -2.34 10.35 -4.03
C LEU A 612 -3.80 10.06 -3.65
N HIS A 613 -4.33 8.87 -3.92
CA HIS A 613 -5.62 8.44 -3.38
C HIS A 613 -5.61 8.36 -1.85
N PHE A 614 -4.43 8.14 -1.25
CA PHE A 614 -4.26 8.11 0.20
C PHE A 614 -4.17 9.50 0.83
N LEU A 615 -4.25 10.56 0.02
CA LEU A 615 -4.32 11.96 0.46
C LEU A 615 -5.57 12.66 -0.11
N ALA A 616 -6.53 11.91 -0.67
CA ALA A 616 -7.67 12.50 -1.36
C ALA A 616 -8.51 13.46 -0.49
N PRO A 617 -8.90 13.14 0.76
CA PRO A 617 -9.61 14.08 1.62
C PRO A 617 -8.82 15.35 1.93
N GLU A 618 -7.51 15.23 2.15
CA GLU A 618 -6.60 16.32 2.48
C GLU A 618 -6.37 17.25 1.28
N LEU A 619 -6.32 16.68 0.07
CA LEU A 619 -6.23 17.46 -1.17
C LEU A 619 -7.52 18.22 -1.45
N LEU A 620 -8.68 17.63 -1.16
CA LEU A 620 -9.97 18.31 -1.26
C LEU A 620 -10.11 19.41 -0.21
N ASP A 621 -9.64 19.19 1.02
CA ASP A 621 -9.64 20.20 2.08
C ASP A 621 -8.77 21.41 1.70
N LEU A 622 -7.64 21.16 1.05
CA LEU A 622 -6.82 22.22 0.51
C LEU A 622 -7.51 22.99 -0.64
N GLU A 623 -8.05 22.27 -1.62
CA GLU A 623 -8.71 22.87 -2.78
C GLU A 623 -9.97 23.69 -2.41
N ILE A 624 -10.76 23.21 -1.45
CA ILE A 624 -12.07 23.79 -1.11
C ILE A 624 -11.96 24.76 0.06
N ASN A 625 -11.25 24.38 1.12
CA ASN A 625 -11.16 25.18 2.35
C ASN A 625 -9.86 25.97 2.48
N GLY A 626 -8.87 25.75 1.59
CA GLY A 626 -7.54 26.34 1.70
C GLY A 626 -6.71 25.79 2.88
N PHE A 627 -7.12 24.67 3.46
CA PHE A 627 -6.42 24.07 4.59
C PHE A 627 -5.42 23.01 4.11
N ALA A 628 -4.13 23.32 4.18
CA ALA A 628 -3.08 22.37 3.89
C ALA A 628 -2.70 21.56 5.14
N ALA A 629 -2.82 20.25 5.05
CA ALA A 629 -2.31 19.38 6.10
C ALA A 629 -0.78 19.55 6.26
N ARG A 630 -0.31 19.51 7.50
CA ARG A 630 1.10 19.64 7.89
C ARG A 630 1.42 18.60 8.95
N ARG A 631 2.70 18.36 9.20
CA ARG A 631 3.13 17.52 10.30
C ARG A 631 2.69 18.09 11.65
N ASN A 632 2.11 17.23 12.47
CA ASN A 632 1.54 17.59 13.77
C ASN A 632 1.80 16.50 14.84
N GLY A 633 2.88 15.74 14.66
CA GLY A 633 3.17 14.58 15.51
C GLY A 633 2.02 13.58 15.44
N ASN A 634 1.51 13.19 16.61
CA ASN A 634 0.41 12.21 16.73
C ASN A 634 -0.97 12.85 16.93
N ARG A 635 -1.05 14.17 17.06
CA ARG A 635 -2.30 14.87 17.36
C ARG A 635 -3.23 14.90 16.17
N ALA A 636 -4.48 14.57 16.39
CA ALA A 636 -5.52 14.68 15.38
C ALA A 636 -6.22 16.04 15.40
N ARG A 637 -6.72 16.46 14.24
CA ARG A 637 -7.47 17.73 14.10
C ARG A 637 -8.88 17.66 14.68
N TRP A 638 -9.46 16.47 14.79
CA TRP A 638 -10.89 16.31 15.06
C TRP A 638 -11.18 15.50 16.34
N THR A 639 -10.14 14.98 16.99
CA THR A 639 -10.23 14.21 18.23
C THR A 639 -9.18 14.68 19.23
N ALA A 640 -9.42 14.52 20.53
CA ALA A 640 -8.48 14.81 21.60
C ALA A 640 -8.90 14.15 22.91
N PRO A 641 -7.93 13.62 23.75
CA PRO A 641 -6.52 13.49 23.41
C PRO A 641 -6.27 12.35 22.42
N GLU A 642 -5.23 12.50 21.61
CA GLU A 642 -4.70 11.45 20.76
C GLU A 642 -3.18 11.59 20.71
N GLY A 643 -2.46 10.54 21.13
CA GLY A 643 -1.01 10.61 21.32
C GLY A 643 -0.34 9.27 21.55
N ILE A 644 0.99 9.31 21.61
CA ILE A 644 1.85 8.18 21.98
C ILE A 644 2.61 8.57 23.23
N TYR A 645 2.45 7.77 24.26
CA TYR A 645 2.90 8.09 25.62
C TYR A 645 3.97 7.11 26.10
N PRO A 646 4.99 7.60 26.85
CA PRO A 646 6.07 6.75 27.35
C PRO A 646 5.56 5.77 28.41
N CYS A 647 6.13 4.58 28.42
CA CYS A 647 5.89 3.54 29.41
C CYS A 647 7.12 3.29 30.28
N SER A 648 7.06 2.36 31.23
CA SER A 648 8.05 2.20 32.28
C SER A 648 9.45 1.75 31.82
N ALA A 649 9.53 1.01 30.70
CA ALA A 649 10.83 0.59 30.17
C ALA A 649 11.35 1.61 29.11
N PRO A 650 12.68 1.72 28.93
CA PRO A 650 13.27 2.62 27.94
C PRO A 650 12.72 2.36 26.53
N ASP A 651 12.38 3.43 25.84
CA ASP A 651 11.85 3.44 24.47
C ASP A 651 10.66 2.48 24.26
N THR A 652 9.82 2.30 25.30
CA THR A 652 8.55 1.59 25.20
C THR A 652 7.38 2.57 25.28
N TRP A 653 6.39 2.37 24.42
CA TRP A 653 5.34 3.35 24.19
C TRP A 653 3.97 2.70 24.05
N CYS A 654 2.93 3.43 24.41
CA CYS A 654 1.54 3.07 24.17
C CYS A 654 0.82 4.20 23.42
N ALA A 655 0.16 3.86 22.32
CA ALA A 655 -0.73 4.75 21.59
C ALA A 655 -2.09 4.79 22.30
N ILE A 656 -2.65 5.98 22.51
CA ILE A 656 -3.97 6.19 23.12
C ILE A 656 -4.74 7.20 22.26
N ALA A 657 -6.01 6.89 21.98
CA ALA A 657 -6.86 7.77 21.19
C ALA A 657 -8.28 7.80 21.78
N VAL A 658 -8.78 8.98 22.01
CA VAL A 658 -10.16 9.24 22.46
C VAL A 658 -10.96 9.72 21.25
N GLN A 659 -11.87 8.88 20.77
CA GLN A 659 -12.64 9.14 19.55
C GLN A 659 -14.00 9.79 19.80
N ASP A 660 -14.55 9.58 20.99
CA ASP A 660 -15.86 10.08 21.38
C ASP A 660 -15.93 10.42 22.90
N GLU A 661 -17.06 10.94 23.32
CA GLU A 661 -17.29 11.36 24.69
C GLU A 661 -17.34 10.18 25.68
N SER A 662 -17.77 9.01 25.24
CA SER A 662 -17.78 7.81 26.08
C SER A 662 -16.35 7.34 26.40
N GLN A 663 -15.47 7.37 25.40
CA GLN A 663 -14.04 7.07 25.59
C GLN A 663 -13.33 8.14 26.44
N TRP A 664 -13.73 9.42 26.33
CA TRP A 664 -13.20 10.47 27.21
C TRP A 664 -13.49 10.19 28.68
N ARG A 665 -14.75 9.89 29.00
CA ARG A 665 -15.15 9.54 30.37
C ARG A 665 -14.43 8.28 30.87
N ALA A 666 -14.32 7.28 30.02
CA ALA A 666 -13.63 6.05 30.33
C ALA A 666 -12.14 6.27 30.61
N LEU A 667 -11.47 7.13 29.82
CA LEU A 667 -10.07 7.51 30.05
C LEU A 667 -9.91 8.20 31.41
N CYS A 668 -10.73 9.21 31.70
CA CYS A 668 -10.67 9.93 32.97
C CYS A 668 -10.87 9.00 34.17
N GLY A 669 -11.83 8.08 34.09
CA GLY A 669 -12.08 7.07 35.10
C GLY A 669 -10.89 6.12 35.30
N ALA A 670 -10.30 5.61 34.22
CA ALA A 670 -9.14 4.70 34.28
C ALA A 670 -7.89 5.39 34.85
N LEU A 671 -7.72 6.68 34.59
CA LEU A 671 -6.60 7.48 35.13
C LEU A 671 -6.86 8.03 36.54
N GLY A 672 -8.08 7.93 37.07
CA GLY A 672 -8.47 8.54 38.35
C GLY A 672 -8.54 10.08 38.31
N ARG A 673 -8.81 10.66 37.10
CA ARG A 673 -8.85 12.11 36.87
C ARG A 673 -10.29 12.64 36.90
N GLU A 674 -10.93 12.56 38.05
CA GLU A 674 -12.26 13.14 38.27
C GLU A 674 -12.29 14.66 38.04
N ASP A 675 -11.17 15.34 38.35
CA ASP A 675 -10.98 16.77 38.06
C ASP A 675 -11.21 17.12 36.61
N TRP A 676 -10.77 16.28 35.65
CA TRP A 676 -10.99 16.44 34.21
C TRP A 676 -12.47 16.27 33.80
N LEU A 677 -13.20 15.38 34.52
CA LEU A 677 -14.63 15.17 34.22
C LEU A 677 -15.51 16.33 34.74
N HIS A 678 -15.06 17.03 35.78
CA HIS A 678 -15.77 18.18 36.33
C HIS A 678 -15.42 19.51 35.67
N ASP A 679 -14.42 19.52 34.82
CA ASP A 679 -14.04 20.70 34.06
C ASP A 679 -14.92 20.82 32.79
N GLU A 680 -15.91 21.70 32.84
CA GLU A 680 -16.83 21.95 31.72
C GLU A 680 -16.10 22.36 30.40
N THR A 681 -14.90 22.94 30.51
CA THR A 681 -14.12 23.32 29.33
C THR A 681 -13.62 22.10 28.56
N LEU A 682 -13.45 20.95 29.23
CA LEU A 682 -12.99 19.70 28.64
C LEU A 682 -14.13 18.83 28.06
N ALA A 683 -15.39 19.23 28.25
CA ALA A 683 -16.53 18.49 27.71
C ALA A 683 -16.48 18.44 26.15
N ALA A 684 -16.01 19.50 25.51
CA ALA A 684 -15.88 19.56 24.05
C ALA A 684 -14.45 19.23 23.59
N VAL A 685 -14.35 18.65 22.38
CA VAL A 685 -13.04 18.36 21.75
C VAL A 685 -12.17 19.61 21.65
N SER A 686 -12.74 20.76 21.29
CA SER A 686 -12.02 22.03 21.17
C SER A 686 -11.41 22.49 22.50
N GLY A 687 -12.13 22.27 23.61
CA GLY A 687 -11.59 22.54 24.96
C GLY A 687 -10.41 21.64 25.27
N ARG A 688 -10.52 20.33 25.02
CA ARG A 688 -9.40 19.38 25.19
C ARG A 688 -8.20 19.73 24.33
N GLN A 689 -8.45 20.17 23.10
CA GLN A 689 -7.38 20.60 22.19
C GLN A 689 -6.65 21.86 22.71
N SER A 690 -7.35 22.80 23.34
CA SER A 690 -6.74 24.04 23.87
C SER A 690 -5.75 23.79 25.02
N VAL A 691 -5.89 22.66 25.71
CA VAL A 691 -5.02 22.26 26.84
C VAL A 691 -4.31 20.93 26.58
N HIS A 692 -4.14 20.54 25.31
CA HIS A 692 -3.62 19.22 24.92
C HIS A 692 -2.29 18.90 25.60
N ASP A 693 -1.36 19.85 25.72
CA ASP A 693 -0.07 19.66 26.40
C ASP A 693 -0.23 19.26 27.88
N ALA A 694 -1.20 19.83 28.58
CA ALA A 694 -1.48 19.50 29.98
C ALA A 694 -2.12 18.10 30.09
N LEU A 695 -3.00 17.73 29.17
CA LEU A 695 -3.56 16.39 29.11
C LEU A 695 -2.47 15.36 28.79
N ASP A 696 -1.61 15.62 27.81
CA ASP A 696 -0.48 14.76 27.45
C ASP A 696 0.45 14.52 28.64
N GLN A 697 0.79 15.57 29.42
CA GLN A 697 1.59 15.44 30.63
C GLN A 697 0.93 14.57 31.69
N GLY A 698 -0.38 14.75 31.89
CA GLY A 698 -1.15 13.96 32.86
C GLY A 698 -1.23 12.47 32.46
N ILE A 699 -1.44 12.20 31.17
CA ILE A 699 -1.48 10.84 30.65
C ILE A 699 -0.08 10.21 30.74
N ALA A 700 0.98 10.93 30.33
CA ALA A 700 2.35 10.47 30.39
C ALA A 700 2.79 10.14 31.84
N ALA A 701 2.40 10.94 32.80
CA ALA A 701 2.67 10.65 34.24
C ALA A 701 2.03 9.33 34.70
N TRP A 702 0.84 9.01 34.17
CA TRP A 702 0.15 7.77 34.52
C TRP A 702 0.74 6.55 33.78
N THR A 703 1.13 6.69 32.50
CA THR A 703 1.65 5.59 31.67
C THR A 703 3.09 5.25 32.01
N SER A 704 3.94 6.24 32.37
CA SER A 704 5.40 6.07 32.56
C SER A 704 5.77 5.13 33.73
N VAL A 705 4.84 4.83 34.62
CA VAL A 705 5.04 3.91 35.76
C VAL A 705 4.45 2.51 35.49
N ARG A 706 4.00 2.25 34.27
CA ARG A 706 3.36 1.00 33.83
C ARG A 706 4.03 0.47 32.58
N THR A 707 3.99 -0.84 32.36
CA THR A 707 4.40 -1.42 31.08
C THR A 707 3.40 -1.05 30.00
N SER A 708 3.84 -1.01 28.74
CA SER A 708 2.97 -0.70 27.60
C SER A 708 1.79 -1.67 27.49
N ARG A 709 2.00 -2.94 27.88
CA ARG A 709 0.95 -3.96 27.89
C ARG A 709 -0.07 -3.72 29.00
N GLU A 710 0.35 -3.39 30.21
CA GLU A 710 -0.55 -3.02 31.30
C GLU A 710 -1.40 -1.79 30.94
N VAL A 711 -0.79 -0.76 30.34
CA VAL A 711 -1.52 0.42 29.84
C VAL A 711 -2.60 0.01 28.85
N MET A 712 -2.24 -0.78 27.84
CA MET A 712 -3.17 -1.27 26.83
C MET A 712 -4.31 -2.05 27.48
N ASP A 713 -4.00 -3.05 28.32
CA ASP A 713 -5.00 -3.95 28.90
C ASP A 713 -5.99 -3.19 29.82
N ILE A 714 -5.51 -2.25 30.62
CA ILE A 714 -6.36 -1.43 31.51
C ILE A 714 -7.29 -0.53 30.68
N LEU A 715 -6.75 0.16 29.67
CA LEU A 715 -7.52 1.11 28.86
C LEU A 715 -8.50 0.40 27.92
N GLN A 716 -8.12 -0.71 27.32
CA GLN A 716 -9.02 -1.55 26.51
C GLN A 716 -10.18 -2.10 27.35
N ALA A 717 -9.91 -2.59 28.56
CA ALA A 717 -10.94 -3.05 29.47
C ALA A 717 -11.91 -1.94 29.88
N ALA A 718 -11.44 -0.69 29.96
CA ALA A 718 -12.26 0.50 30.20
C ALA A 718 -13.05 0.98 28.97
N GLY A 719 -12.78 0.45 27.79
CA GLY A 719 -13.42 0.85 26.53
C GLY A 719 -12.67 1.95 25.74
N VAL A 720 -11.46 2.28 26.13
CA VAL A 720 -10.62 3.29 25.44
C VAL A 720 -9.75 2.62 24.39
N SER A 721 -9.63 3.21 23.21
CA SER A 721 -8.70 2.76 22.17
C SER A 721 -7.25 2.98 22.64
N ALA A 722 -6.54 1.89 22.92
CA ALA A 722 -5.14 1.90 23.33
C ALA A 722 -4.38 0.69 22.74
N GLY A 723 -3.11 0.86 22.41
CA GLY A 723 -2.30 -0.21 21.82
C GLY A 723 -0.80 0.01 22.03
N VAL A 724 -0.08 -1.09 22.24
CA VAL A 724 1.38 -1.08 22.29
C VAL A 724 1.94 -0.60 20.96
N VAL A 725 2.99 0.21 20.97
CA VAL A 725 3.79 0.52 19.78
C VAL A 725 4.73 -0.65 19.56
N GLN A 726 4.33 -1.61 18.72
CA GLN A 726 5.03 -2.87 18.53
C GLN A 726 6.27 -2.72 17.61
N ARG A 727 7.30 -3.51 17.89
CA ARG A 727 8.48 -3.72 17.07
C ARG A 727 8.43 -5.12 16.43
N SER A 728 9.37 -5.44 15.56
CA SER A 728 9.47 -6.75 14.90
C SER A 728 9.43 -7.92 15.90
N SER A 729 10.18 -7.83 17.00
CA SER A 729 10.20 -8.85 18.06
C SER A 729 8.81 -9.07 18.68
N GLU A 730 8.05 -8.01 18.88
CA GLU A 730 6.71 -8.06 19.49
C GLU A 730 5.66 -8.54 18.47
N LEU A 731 5.80 -8.18 17.19
CA LEU A 731 4.94 -8.67 16.10
C LEU A 731 5.06 -10.19 15.92
N LEU A 732 6.28 -10.74 16.02
CA LEU A 732 6.52 -12.18 15.95
C LEU A 732 5.88 -12.94 17.15
N ALA A 733 5.70 -12.27 18.28
CA ALA A 733 5.06 -12.81 19.48
C ALA A 733 3.58 -12.40 19.60
N ASP A 734 3.02 -11.70 18.62
CA ASP A 734 1.66 -11.17 18.63
C ASP A 734 0.63 -12.31 18.63
N PRO A 735 -0.25 -12.40 19.65
CA PRO A 735 -1.22 -13.49 19.76
C PRO A 735 -2.28 -13.46 18.65
N GLN A 736 -2.60 -12.30 18.09
CA GLN A 736 -3.53 -12.19 16.97
C GLN A 736 -2.88 -12.73 15.68
N TYR A 737 -1.59 -12.44 15.45
CA TYR A 737 -0.85 -12.99 14.32
C TYR A 737 -0.61 -14.49 14.44
N ALA A 738 -0.34 -14.99 15.64
CA ALA A 738 -0.26 -16.42 15.91
C ALA A 738 -1.60 -17.13 15.57
N HIS A 739 -2.74 -16.57 16.01
CA HIS A 739 -4.08 -17.08 15.71
C HIS A 739 -4.36 -17.07 14.19
N ARG A 740 -4.06 -15.97 13.53
CA ARG A 740 -4.26 -15.80 12.06
C ARG A 740 -3.22 -16.52 11.22
N ARG A 741 -2.16 -17.08 11.83
CA ARG A 741 -1.01 -17.67 11.12
C ARG A 741 -0.42 -16.69 10.12
N PHE A 742 -0.24 -15.43 10.53
CA PHE A 742 0.24 -14.36 9.66
C PHE A 742 1.65 -14.66 9.16
N TYR A 743 2.57 -15.10 10.04
CA TYR A 743 3.89 -15.55 9.63
C TYR A 743 3.85 -17.03 9.24
N ARG A 744 4.42 -17.35 8.07
CA ARG A 744 4.57 -18.70 7.53
C ARG A 744 6.03 -19.10 7.57
N TRP A 745 6.31 -20.22 8.21
CA TRP A 745 7.68 -20.72 8.36
C TRP A 745 8.00 -21.73 7.28
N PHE A 746 9.10 -21.48 6.56
CA PHE A 746 9.59 -22.38 5.52
C PHE A 746 11.09 -22.66 5.69
N ASP A 747 11.53 -23.84 5.24
CA ASP A 747 12.95 -24.18 5.15
C ASP A 747 13.51 -23.62 3.83
N HIS A 748 14.29 -22.55 3.94
CA HIS A 748 15.00 -21.98 2.80
C HIS A 748 16.38 -22.63 2.65
N PRO A 749 16.85 -22.94 1.41
CA PRO A 749 18.11 -23.68 1.20
C PRO A 749 19.34 -23.08 1.90
N GLU A 750 19.46 -21.75 1.94
CA GLU A 750 20.60 -21.03 2.53
C GLU A 750 20.31 -20.37 3.88
N MET A 751 19.07 -20.13 4.22
CA MET A 751 18.67 -19.42 5.45
C MET A 751 18.09 -20.33 6.52
N GLY A 752 17.81 -21.61 6.18
CA GLY A 752 17.14 -22.54 7.09
C GLY A 752 15.70 -22.17 7.37
N ASN A 753 15.16 -22.57 8.51
CA ASN A 753 13.76 -22.30 8.87
C ASN A 753 13.57 -20.85 9.28
N ILE A 754 12.86 -20.08 8.45
CA ILE A 754 12.60 -18.63 8.64
C ILE A 754 11.14 -18.30 8.40
N PRO A 755 10.63 -17.20 9.01
CA PRO A 755 9.29 -16.70 8.74
C PRO A 755 9.24 -15.91 7.44
N TYR A 756 8.07 -15.94 6.81
CA TYR A 756 7.67 -15.06 5.72
C TYR A 756 6.32 -14.44 6.04
N ALA A 757 6.16 -13.16 5.82
CA ALA A 757 4.89 -12.49 6.06
C ALA A 757 3.80 -12.98 5.08
N GLY A 758 2.66 -13.37 5.63
CA GLY A 758 1.46 -13.74 4.88
C GLY A 758 0.73 -12.54 4.29
N HIS A 759 -0.43 -12.78 3.69
CA HIS A 759 -1.28 -11.71 3.19
C HIS A 759 -2.08 -11.05 4.32
N GLN A 760 -2.54 -9.85 4.06
CA GLN A 760 -3.31 -9.02 4.97
C GLN A 760 -4.78 -9.46 5.08
N PHE A 761 -5.16 -10.44 4.27
CA PHE A 761 -6.48 -11.07 4.26
C PHE A 761 -6.39 -12.58 4.38
N ALA A 762 -7.45 -13.19 4.88
CA ALA A 762 -7.67 -14.63 4.87
C ALA A 762 -8.93 -14.94 4.06
N ILE A 763 -8.94 -16.07 3.33
CA ILE A 763 -10.10 -16.54 2.57
C ILE A 763 -10.61 -17.82 3.21
N GLY A 764 -11.88 -17.82 3.62
CA GLY A 764 -12.49 -18.97 4.32
C GLY A 764 -12.44 -20.27 3.51
N GLY A 765 -12.03 -21.39 4.17
CA GLY A 765 -11.90 -22.69 3.54
C GLY A 765 -10.76 -22.81 2.53
N TYR A 766 -9.80 -21.90 2.56
CA TYR A 766 -8.63 -21.88 1.70
C TYR A 766 -7.41 -21.38 2.49
N ASP A 767 -6.29 -22.09 2.37
CA ASP A 767 -5.04 -21.65 2.99
C ASP A 767 -4.36 -20.61 2.10
N SER A 768 -4.78 -19.34 2.26
CA SER A 768 -4.24 -18.20 1.53
C SER A 768 -2.88 -17.78 2.07
N GLY A 769 -1.93 -17.49 1.20
CA GLY A 769 -0.61 -16.98 1.57
C GLY A 769 0.55 -17.72 0.90
N PRO A 770 1.78 -17.46 1.31
CA PRO A 770 2.98 -18.10 0.79
C PRO A 770 2.88 -19.63 0.81
N ARG A 771 3.29 -20.28 -0.28
CA ARG A 771 3.25 -21.74 -0.48
C ARG A 771 4.64 -22.37 -0.42
N SER A 772 5.67 -21.59 -0.70
CA SER A 772 7.07 -21.95 -0.61
C SER A 772 7.92 -20.74 -0.29
N PRO A 773 9.17 -20.92 0.19
CA PRO A 773 10.11 -19.80 0.37
C PRO A 773 10.37 -19.08 -0.94
N ALA A 774 11.02 -17.92 -0.85
CA ALA A 774 11.56 -17.26 -2.04
C ALA A 774 12.69 -18.11 -2.64
N PRO A 775 12.86 -18.12 -3.97
CA PRO A 775 13.90 -18.94 -4.60
C PRO A 775 15.30 -18.35 -4.44
N CYS A 776 16.30 -19.19 -4.40
CA CYS A 776 17.67 -18.80 -4.66
C CYS A 776 17.82 -18.30 -6.10
N LEU A 777 18.83 -17.46 -6.33
CA LEU A 777 19.13 -16.95 -7.68
C LEU A 777 19.39 -18.12 -8.64
N GLY A 778 18.60 -18.19 -9.72
CA GLY A 778 18.75 -19.24 -10.75
C GLY A 778 18.32 -20.65 -10.34
N GLU A 779 17.75 -20.84 -9.15
CA GLU A 779 17.40 -22.16 -8.61
C GLU A 779 16.62 -23.06 -9.58
N HIS A 780 15.74 -22.47 -10.37
CA HIS A 780 14.84 -23.19 -11.27
C HIS A 780 15.22 -23.04 -12.75
N SER A 781 16.43 -22.53 -13.06
CA SER A 781 16.81 -22.21 -14.46
C SER A 781 16.67 -23.41 -15.39
N TYR A 782 17.13 -24.60 -14.99
CA TYR A 782 17.03 -25.81 -15.81
C TYR A 782 15.56 -26.20 -16.04
N GLU A 783 14.77 -26.27 -15.00
CA GLU A 783 13.33 -26.62 -15.06
C GLU A 783 12.56 -25.63 -15.96
N VAL A 784 12.79 -24.33 -15.77
CA VAL A 784 12.11 -23.30 -16.58
C VAL A 784 12.49 -23.43 -18.05
N LEU A 785 13.78 -23.64 -18.36
CA LEU A 785 14.26 -23.78 -19.75
C LEU A 785 13.67 -25.03 -20.43
N THR A 786 13.63 -26.17 -19.75
CA THR A 786 13.19 -27.44 -20.34
C THR A 786 11.68 -27.60 -20.29
N GLU A 787 11.03 -27.38 -19.14
CA GLU A 787 9.62 -27.72 -18.94
C GLU A 787 8.66 -26.58 -19.34
N LEU A 788 9.06 -25.33 -19.10
CA LEU A 788 8.19 -24.19 -19.41
C LEU A 788 8.49 -23.56 -20.79
N ILE A 789 9.76 -23.44 -21.16
CA ILE A 789 10.17 -22.86 -22.46
C ILE A 789 10.27 -23.94 -23.52
N GLY A 790 10.54 -25.20 -23.13
CA GLY A 790 10.63 -26.36 -24.02
C GLY A 790 11.92 -26.38 -24.85
N LEU A 791 13.06 -25.93 -24.26
CA LEU A 791 14.36 -26.10 -24.88
C LEU A 791 14.80 -27.56 -24.80
N ASP A 792 15.42 -28.06 -25.86
CA ASP A 792 16.05 -29.38 -25.82
C ASP A 792 17.41 -29.33 -25.09
N ALA A 793 17.96 -30.49 -24.82
CA ALA A 793 19.23 -30.60 -24.07
C ALA A 793 20.40 -29.91 -24.74
N GLU A 794 20.42 -29.81 -26.09
CA GLU A 794 21.47 -29.12 -26.85
C GLU A 794 21.31 -27.60 -26.76
N GLU A 795 20.09 -27.08 -26.87
CA GLU A 795 19.74 -25.67 -26.67
C GLU A 795 20.10 -25.20 -25.26
N VAL A 796 19.75 -25.99 -24.22
CA VAL A 796 20.10 -25.71 -22.82
C VAL A 796 21.60 -25.71 -22.60
N SER A 797 22.31 -26.72 -23.12
CA SER A 797 23.79 -26.81 -23.03
C SER A 797 24.46 -25.60 -23.69
N ARG A 798 23.93 -25.15 -24.83
CA ARG A 798 24.39 -23.95 -25.53
C ARG A 798 24.17 -22.68 -24.70
N ALA A 799 22.99 -22.51 -24.10
CA ALA A 799 22.68 -21.35 -23.28
C ALA A 799 23.62 -21.22 -22.08
N TYR A 800 23.95 -22.34 -21.39
CA TYR A 800 24.96 -22.36 -20.34
C TYR A 800 26.36 -22.10 -20.90
N GLY A 801 26.76 -22.74 -22.02
CA GLY A 801 28.06 -22.59 -22.66
C GLY A 801 28.33 -21.17 -23.17
N GLU A 802 27.32 -20.45 -23.59
CA GLU A 802 27.40 -19.03 -23.99
C GLU A 802 27.35 -18.06 -22.78
N GLY A 803 27.20 -18.55 -21.55
CA GLY A 803 27.10 -17.72 -20.34
C GLY A 803 25.83 -16.88 -20.30
N LEU A 804 24.73 -17.37 -20.87
CA LEU A 804 23.42 -16.69 -20.80
C LEU A 804 22.72 -16.98 -19.47
N ILE A 805 23.02 -18.14 -18.88
CA ILE A 805 22.46 -18.61 -17.60
C ILE A 805 23.54 -18.45 -16.53
N VAL A 806 23.46 -17.37 -15.75
CA VAL A 806 24.46 -16.96 -14.77
C VAL A 806 23.82 -16.35 -13.52
#